data_2165c43d5d5e9e4cd6451507a8a6a42b
#
_entry.id   2165c43d5d5e9e4cd6451507a8a6a42b
#
_cell.length_a   1.000
_cell.length_b   1.000
_cell.length_c   1.000
_cell.angle_alpha   90.00
_cell.angle_beta   90.00
_cell.angle_gamma   90.00
#
_symmetry.space_group_name_H-M   'P 1'
#
loop_
_entity.id
_entity.type
_entity.pdbx_description
1 polymer ?
#
loop_
_entity_poly.entity_id
_entity_poly.type
_entity_poly.pdbx_seq_one_letter_code
_entity_poly.pdbx_strand_id
1 'polypeptide(L)'
;MSNVSTMPSKGMTKDEKFVILASSTGTVFEWYDFYLYATLTPFFAAFFFPPDNPTWALLGALGAYAAGFLVRPFGALFFGRLGDLVGRKYTFLVTIMVMGISTFLVGCLPSYASIGGLAPVLLLIIRLTQGLALGGEYGGAATYVAEHAQNGRRGYATSWIQTTATIGFFMSLIVIGGLRWYSDPAWFKDGTGGIIAGWRIPFLASIILLAFSVWIRLKLNESPVFQKMKDEGRGSKTPIRDSFFKYPNNKYALLALLGATMGQGVVWYTAQFYALFFINGPLKADWWVGYVVVGVAVLLATPLFVFFGKLSDKIGRLKIILAGCALAAICYLPTTGMSLFHMLARAVNPELAAFNDTSPAKLIVTADPAQCHFTIFPIKGWTTEGDCDKGKAILTSNGISFTSVDGAAGSKVSFQAGDAKVEGTSPYAWQKALADAGYPHFKVTEADVTLTKEQSDALVKAQADKKTATEAKDAAATKAASTAIEAVVNGLRKAADPAAKPIGAVNSIAAPVVAADGTATLHMGEIKTTTAKALSFAQYVQSILIVFVMMVFTTMVYGPIAAFLVEMFPSNVRYTSMSLPYHIGNGWFGGMLPLFATAYVAYTGNIYAGLWYPVVFAAITAVLGFLFLKETKDVDIAKT
;
A
#
# COMPACT_ATOMS: atom_id res chain seq x y z
N MET A 1 -13.77 34.91 38.53
CA MET A 1 -13.75 35.38 37.12
C MET A 1 -12.41 36.05 36.88
N SER A 2 -11.44 35.31 36.37
CA SER A 2 -10.11 35.80 36.07
C SER A 2 -10.05 36.21 34.61
N ASN A 3 -9.73 37.46 34.36
CA ASN A 3 -9.54 38.08 33.06
C ASN A 3 -8.54 37.26 32.23
N VAL A 4 -9.06 36.55 31.22
CA VAL A 4 -8.21 36.03 30.12
C VAL A 4 -7.88 37.24 29.26
N SER A 5 -6.67 37.78 29.43
CA SER A 5 -6.16 38.82 28.55
C SER A 5 -6.00 38.20 27.13
N THR A 6 -6.86 38.64 26.24
CA THR A 6 -6.70 38.41 24.80
C THR A 6 -5.50 39.22 24.34
N MET A 7 -4.30 38.59 24.36
CA MET A 7 -3.16 39.19 23.69
C MET A 7 -3.37 39.13 22.17
N PRO A 8 -3.06 40.22 21.43
CA PRO A 8 -3.18 40.25 20.00
C PRO A 8 -2.25 39.17 19.39
N SER A 9 -2.75 38.42 18.40
CA SER A 9 -2.03 37.33 17.72
C SER A 9 -0.80 37.86 16.99
N LYS A 10 0.34 37.90 17.65
CA LYS A 10 1.62 38.03 16.94
C LYS A 10 1.79 36.80 16.05
N GLY A 11 2.24 37.02 14.79
CA GLY A 11 2.58 35.93 13.86
C GLY A 11 3.62 34.98 14.48
N MET A 12 3.84 33.81 13.85
CA MET A 12 4.88 32.87 14.28
C MET A 12 6.24 33.57 14.41
N THR A 13 6.97 33.29 15.49
CA THR A 13 8.32 33.79 15.70
C THR A 13 9.30 33.16 14.68
N LYS A 14 10.50 33.76 14.53
CA LYS A 14 11.54 33.20 13.66
C LYS A 14 11.95 31.80 14.15
N ASP A 15 12.04 31.60 15.45
CA ASP A 15 12.43 30.33 16.06
C ASP A 15 11.36 29.26 15.82
N GLU A 16 10.07 29.56 16.00
CA GLU A 16 8.98 28.63 15.67
C GLU A 16 9.01 28.22 14.20
N LYS A 17 9.21 29.14 13.27
CA LYS A 17 9.33 28.84 11.84
C LYS A 17 10.52 27.94 11.55
N PHE A 18 11.68 28.19 12.19
CA PHE A 18 12.87 27.37 12.03
C PHE A 18 12.68 25.96 12.58
N VAL A 19 12.07 25.84 13.75
CA VAL A 19 11.74 24.54 14.39
C VAL A 19 10.80 23.73 13.51
N ILE A 20 9.74 24.34 12.98
CA ILE A 20 8.80 23.68 12.06
C ILE A 20 9.52 23.22 10.79
N LEU A 21 10.33 24.09 10.17
CA LEU A 21 11.08 23.76 8.96
C LEU A 21 12.04 22.60 9.19
N ALA A 22 12.85 22.68 10.25
CA ALA A 22 13.85 21.67 10.56
C ALA A 22 13.24 20.30 10.92
N SER A 23 12.13 20.31 11.67
CA SER A 23 11.40 19.09 12.00
C SER A 23 10.71 18.51 10.76
N SER A 24 10.07 19.36 9.95
CA SER A 24 9.38 18.94 8.73
C SER A 24 10.33 18.38 7.68
N THR A 25 11.54 18.94 7.55
CA THR A 25 12.51 18.44 6.57
C THR A 25 12.85 16.97 6.79
N GLY A 26 12.95 16.52 8.02
CA GLY A 26 13.21 15.12 8.31
C GLY A 26 12.04 14.21 7.91
N THR A 27 10.82 14.62 8.25
CA THR A 27 9.64 13.83 7.88
C THR A 27 9.38 13.81 6.36
N VAL A 28 9.89 14.78 5.57
CA VAL A 28 9.89 14.68 4.10
C VAL A 28 10.69 13.46 3.64
N PHE A 29 11.84 13.17 4.28
CA PHE A 29 12.63 11.98 3.93
C PHE A 29 11.94 10.67 4.26
N GLU A 30 11.26 10.61 5.40
CA GLU A 30 10.45 9.47 5.79
C GLU A 30 9.44 9.14 4.68
N TRP A 31 8.71 10.15 4.22
CA TRP A 31 7.73 9.99 3.17
C TRP A 31 8.34 9.70 1.80
N TYR A 32 9.47 10.34 1.48
CA TYR A 32 10.20 10.05 0.25
C TYR A 32 10.62 8.57 0.17
N ASP A 33 11.28 8.04 1.20
CA ASP A 33 11.67 6.62 1.26
C ASP A 33 10.47 5.67 1.17
N PHE A 34 9.41 6.00 1.90
CA PHE A 34 8.18 5.23 1.90
C PHE A 34 7.59 5.10 0.50
N TYR A 35 7.47 6.21 -0.23
CA TYR A 35 6.93 6.22 -1.58
C TYR A 35 7.91 5.63 -2.61
N LEU A 36 9.22 5.77 -2.43
CA LEU A 36 10.20 5.08 -3.27
C LEU A 36 9.97 3.59 -3.25
N TYR A 37 9.87 3.01 -2.07
CA TYR A 37 9.69 1.58 -1.96
C TYR A 37 8.35 1.12 -2.54
N ALA A 38 7.26 1.79 -2.19
CA ALA A 38 5.93 1.44 -2.69
C ALA A 38 5.88 1.46 -4.24
N THR A 39 6.48 2.48 -4.85
CA THR A 39 6.50 2.64 -6.31
C THR A 39 7.43 1.64 -7.01
N LEU A 40 8.55 1.27 -6.37
CA LEU A 40 9.56 0.38 -6.94
C LEU A 40 9.38 -1.09 -6.54
N THR A 41 8.35 -1.43 -5.74
CA THR A 41 8.05 -2.82 -5.33
C THR A 41 8.03 -3.84 -6.49
N PRO A 42 7.45 -3.56 -7.68
CA PRO A 42 7.50 -4.51 -8.79
C PRO A 42 8.91 -4.82 -9.28
N PHE A 43 9.82 -3.84 -9.19
CA PHE A 43 11.23 -4.04 -9.53
C PHE A 43 11.96 -4.86 -8.45
N PHE A 44 11.64 -4.62 -7.18
CA PHE A 44 12.19 -5.41 -6.07
C PHE A 44 11.79 -6.86 -6.14
N ALA A 45 10.56 -7.16 -6.50
CA ALA A 45 10.08 -8.51 -6.70
C ALA A 45 10.97 -9.27 -7.68
N ALA A 46 11.26 -8.69 -8.84
CA ALA A 46 12.08 -9.32 -9.87
C ALA A 46 13.58 -9.40 -9.51
N PHE A 47 14.06 -8.51 -8.64
CA PHE A 47 15.51 -8.34 -8.40
C PHE A 47 16.01 -9.05 -7.14
N PHE A 48 15.20 -9.09 -6.08
CA PHE A 48 15.60 -9.63 -4.77
C PHE A 48 14.97 -10.98 -4.44
N PHE A 49 14.00 -11.45 -5.23
CA PHE A 49 13.31 -12.70 -4.96
C PHE A 49 13.50 -13.72 -6.09
N PRO A 50 13.27 -15.03 -5.83
CA PRO A 50 13.44 -16.05 -6.83
C PRO A 50 12.61 -15.79 -8.09
N PRO A 51 13.20 -15.86 -9.29
CA PRO A 51 12.50 -15.59 -10.56
C PRO A 51 11.52 -16.70 -10.97
N ASP A 52 11.57 -17.87 -10.31
CA ASP A 52 10.80 -19.06 -10.69
C ASP A 52 9.29 -18.89 -10.53
N ASN A 53 8.86 -17.97 -9.65
CA ASN A 53 7.46 -17.66 -9.45
C ASN A 53 7.26 -16.15 -9.25
N PRO A 54 6.83 -15.40 -10.29
CA PRO A 54 6.62 -13.94 -10.21
C PRO A 54 5.61 -13.51 -9.14
N THR A 55 4.57 -14.32 -8.90
CA THR A 55 3.58 -14.04 -7.86
C THR A 55 4.20 -14.12 -6.46
N TRP A 56 4.98 -15.17 -6.20
CA TRP A 56 5.71 -15.32 -4.94
C TRP A 56 6.74 -14.22 -4.73
N ALA A 57 7.43 -13.81 -5.79
CA ALA A 57 8.37 -12.70 -5.75
C ALA A 57 7.68 -11.38 -5.35
N LEU A 58 6.53 -11.09 -5.97
CA LEU A 58 5.73 -9.90 -5.61
C LEU A 58 5.24 -9.94 -4.17
N LEU A 59 4.70 -11.08 -3.73
CA LEU A 59 4.23 -11.27 -2.36
C LEU A 59 5.38 -11.16 -1.34
N GLY A 60 6.57 -11.66 -1.67
CA GLY A 60 7.76 -11.48 -0.85
C GLY A 60 8.16 -10.00 -0.71
N ALA A 61 8.12 -9.24 -1.79
CA ALA A 61 8.41 -7.81 -1.78
C ALA A 61 7.37 -7.02 -0.96
N LEU A 62 6.07 -7.36 -1.10
CA LEU A 62 5.00 -6.78 -0.28
C LEU A 62 5.11 -7.20 1.19
N GLY A 63 5.52 -8.44 1.46
CA GLY A 63 5.80 -8.92 2.82
C GLY A 63 6.94 -8.15 3.48
N ALA A 64 8.02 -7.87 2.78
CA ALA A 64 9.11 -7.05 3.27
C ALA A 64 8.66 -5.60 3.56
N TYR A 65 7.75 -5.06 2.73
CA TYR A 65 7.11 -3.76 2.98
C TYR A 65 6.26 -3.79 4.25
N ALA A 66 5.40 -4.78 4.41
CA ALA A 66 4.54 -4.95 5.58
C ALA A 66 5.34 -5.16 6.87
N ALA A 67 6.48 -5.86 6.82
CA ALA A 67 7.35 -6.09 7.98
C ALA A 67 7.87 -4.77 8.57
N GLY A 68 8.14 -3.75 7.74
CA GLY A 68 8.49 -2.42 8.21
C GLY A 68 7.40 -1.78 9.08
N PHE A 69 6.12 -2.00 8.78
CA PHE A 69 5.00 -1.51 9.61
C PHE A 69 4.84 -2.32 10.90
N LEU A 70 5.05 -3.63 10.82
CA LEU A 70 4.88 -4.52 11.96
C LEU A 70 5.80 -4.15 13.14
N VAL A 71 7.02 -3.70 12.85
CA VAL A 71 8.02 -3.35 13.88
C VAL A 71 7.96 -1.91 14.37
N ARG A 72 7.20 -1.01 13.73
CA ARG A 72 7.08 0.41 14.15
C ARG A 72 6.65 0.59 15.61
N PRO A 73 5.67 -0.14 16.17
CA PRO A 73 5.32 0.00 17.58
C PRO A 73 6.47 -0.33 18.54
N PHE A 74 7.32 -1.29 18.19
CA PHE A 74 8.52 -1.60 18.99
C PHE A 74 9.54 -0.47 18.92
N GLY A 75 9.72 0.12 17.74
CA GLY A 75 10.51 1.34 17.57
C GLY A 75 9.96 2.52 18.37
N ALA A 76 8.64 2.68 18.40
CA ALA A 76 7.97 3.70 19.20
C ALA A 76 8.25 3.55 20.71
N LEU A 77 8.25 2.32 21.21
CA LEU A 77 8.61 2.03 22.60
C LEU A 77 10.09 2.34 22.89
N PHE A 78 10.99 1.90 22.02
CA PHE A 78 12.42 2.08 22.20
C PHE A 78 12.83 3.56 22.12
N PHE A 79 12.49 4.22 21.01
CA PHE A 79 12.86 5.62 20.79
C PHE A 79 12.02 6.59 21.63
N GLY A 80 10.75 6.26 21.91
CA GLY A 80 9.93 7.03 22.84
C GLY A 80 10.55 7.11 24.22
N ARG A 81 10.97 5.94 24.77
CA ARG A 81 11.70 5.88 26.04
C ARG A 81 13.00 6.69 25.99
N LEU A 82 13.76 6.55 24.91
CA LEU A 82 15.01 7.29 24.74
C LEU A 82 14.76 8.81 24.74
N GLY A 83 13.71 9.27 24.05
CA GLY A 83 13.33 10.68 23.98
C GLY A 83 12.84 11.27 25.31
N ASP A 84 12.19 10.46 26.15
CA ASP A 84 11.78 10.90 27.50
C ASP A 84 12.92 10.86 28.53
N LEU A 85 13.94 10.01 28.34
CA LEU A 85 15.10 9.89 29.24
C LEU A 85 16.27 10.81 28.87
N VAL A 86 16.63 10.84 27.58
CA VAL A 86 17.86 11.50 27.10
C VAL A 86 17.58 12.90 26.54
N GLY A 87 16.49 13.03 25.77
CA GLY A 87 16.08 14.28 25.14
C GLY A 87 15.44 14.07 23.77
N ARG A 88 14.60 15.03 23.38
CA ARG A 88 13.85 15.00 22.13
C ARG A 88 14.77 15.15 20.92
N LYS A 89 15.69 16.14 20.98
CA LYS A 89 16.66 16.44 19.93
C LYS A 89 17.57 15.25 19.60
N TYR A 90 18.16 14.64 20.62
CA TYR A 90 19.09 13.52 20.44
C TYR A 90 18.41 12.33 19.78
N THR A 91 17.25 11.92 20.29
CA THR A 91 16.49 10.80 19.77
C THR A 91 16.07 11.04 18.33
N PHE A 92 15.59 12.23 18.02
CA PHE A 92 15.19 12.66 16.70
C PHE A 92 16.34 12.68 15.68
N LEU A 93 17.57 12.95 16.13
CA LEU A 93 18.78 12.86 15.29
C LEU A 93 19.15 11.40 15.00
N VAL A 94 19.11 10.53 16.01
CA VAL A 94 19.45 9.10 15.87
C VAL A 94 18.48 8.39 14.92
N THR A 95 17.17 8.64 15.07
CA THR A 95 16.16 7.99 14.22
C THR A 95 16.36 8.30 12.74
N ILE A 96 16.62 9.57 12.38
CA ILE A 96 16.82 9.93 10.97
C ILE A 96 18.13 9.38 10.40
N MET A 97 19.19 9.30 11.21
CA MET A 97 20.45 8.69 10.77
C MET A 97 20.26 7.20 10.45
N VAL A 98 19.62 6.46 11.35
CA VAL A 98 19.34 5.03 11.14
C VAL A 98 18.46 4.83 9.91
N MET A 99 17.40 5.63 9.76
CA MET A 99 16.49 5.54 8.61
C MET A 99 17.22 5.86 7.30
N GLY A 100 17.92 7.00 7.22
CA GLY A 100 18.56 7.44 5.98
C GLY A 100 19.70 6.53 5.54
N ILE A 101 20.52 6.01 6.48
CA ILE A 101 21.55 5.01 6.18
C ILE A 101 20.90 3.73 5.64
N SER A 102 19.83 3.26 6.28
CA SER A 102 19.10 2.07 5.82
C SER A 102 18.53 2.27 4.42
N THR A 103 17.96 3.44 4.10
CA THR A 103 17.47 3.78 2.76
C THR A 103 18.59 3.73 1.72
N PHE A 104 19.72 4.35 2.01
CA PHE A 104 20.90 4.29 1.14
C PHE A 104 21.38 2.86 0.89
N LEU A 105 21.40 2.03 1.94
CA LEU A 105 21.83 0.63 1.86
C LEU A 105 20.92 -0.22 0.96
N VAL A 106 19.62 0.09 0.83
CA VAL A 106 18.75 -0.59 -0.16
C VAL A 106 19.30 -0.43 -1.58
N GLY A 107 19.79 0.77 -1.92
CA GLY A 107 20.42 1.04 -3.21
C GLY A 107 21.72 0.26 -3.45
N CYS A 108 22.41 -0.14 -2.39
CA CYS A 108 23.67 -0.90 -2.45
C CYS A 108 23.48 -2.42 -2.47
N LEU A 109 22.28 -2.94 -2.17
CA LEU A 109 22.06 -4.38 -2.03
C LEU A 109 22.35 -5.15 -3.33
N PRO A 110 23.08 -6.29 -3.24
CA PRO A 110 23.24 -7.21 -4.36
C PRO A 110 21.91 -7.89 -4.74
N SER A 111 21.81 -8.37 -5.98
CA SER A 111 20.62 -9.07 -6.49
C SER A 111 20.54 -10.53 -6.00
N TYR A 112 19.35 -11.13 -6.16
CA TYR A 112 19.18 -12.57 -5.95
C TYR A 112 20.11 -13.40 -6.86
N ALA A 113 20.32 -12.96 -8.10
CA ALA A 113 21.24 -13.64 -9.03
C ALA A 113 22.69 -13.64 -8.53
N SER A 114 23.10 -12.66 -7.72
CA SER A 114 24.49 -12.54 -7.21
C SER A 114 24.72 -13.31 -5.91
N ILE A 115 23.77 -13.25 -4.96
CA ILE A 115 23.95 -13.78 -3.59
C ILE A 115 22.82 -14.73 -3.15
N GLY A 116 21.94 -15.15 -4.08
CA GLY A 116 20.87 -16.10 -3.81
C GLY A 116 19.92 -15.65 -2.71
N GLY A 117 19.49 -16.59 -1.86
CA GLY A 117 18.53 -16.34 -0.78
C GLY A 117 18.97 -15.34 0.27
N LEU A 118 20.23 -14.90 0.29
CA LEU A 118 20.71 -13.87 1.19
C LEU A 118 20.17 -12.48 0.79
N ALA A 119 19.85 -12.24 -0.50
CA ALA A 119 19.33 -10.96 -0.98
C ALA A 119 18.00 -10.56 -0.32
N PRO A 120 16.94 -11.39 -0.31
CA PRO A 120 15.69 -11.05 0.37
C PRO A 120 15.86 -10.95 1.90
N VAL A 121 16.76 -11.73 2.50
CA VAL A 121 17.03 -11.66 3.95
C VAL A 121 17.64 -10.31 4.32
N LEU A 122 18.65 -9.84 3.59
CA LEU A 122 19.26 -8.52 3.80
C LEU A 122 18.25 -7.38 3.59
N LEU A 123 17.42 -7.47 2.53
CA LEU A 123 16.35 -6.50 2.30
C LEU A 123 15.39 -6.45 3.48
N LEU A 124 14.98 -7.62 4.01
CA LEU A 124 14.10 -7.71 5.17
C LEU A 124 14.74 -7.08 6.42
N ILE A 125 16.00 -7.39 6.71
CA ILE A 125 16.74 -6.80 7.85
C ILE A 125 16.77 -5.28 7.75
N ILE A 126 17.10 -4.73 6.58
CA ILE A 126 17.10 -3.29 6.36
C ILE A 126 15.71 -2.71 6.57
N ARG A 127 14.64 -3.36 6.08
CA ARG A 127 13.26 -2.92 6.26
C ARG A 127 12.80 -2.94 7.72
N LEU A 128 13.19 -3.96 8.47
CA LEU A 128 12.95 -4.00 9.91
C LEU A 128 13.67 -2.86 10.63
N THR A 129 14.93 -2.58 10.28
CA THR A 129 15.72 -1.48 10.86
C THR A 129 15.09 -0.11 10.54
N GLN A 130 14.65 0.12 9.31
CA GLN A 130 13.91 1.32 8.92
C GLN A 130 12.60 1.45 9.70
N GLY A 131 11.82 0.37 9.80
CA GLY A 131 10.55 0.36 10.53
C GLY A 131 10.74 0.71 12.01
N LEU A 132 11.80 0.20 12.65
CA LEU A 132 12.14 0.57 14.04
C LEU A 132 12.45 2.06 14.15
N ALA A 133 13.28 2.62 13.27
CA ALA A 133 13.62 4.04 13.29
C ALA A 133 12.39 4.94 13.08
N LEU A 134 11.53 4.59 12.12
CA LEU A 134 10.28 5.29 11.84
C LEU A 134 9.33 5.34 13.05
N GLY A 135 9.37 4.31 13.91
CA GLY A 135 8.62 4.28 15.15
C GLY A 135 8.95 5.42 16.12
N GLY A 136 10.13 6.01 16.02
CA GLY A 136 10.54 7.18 16.83
C GLY A 136 10.35 8.53 16.15
N GLU A 137 10.32 8.58 14.83
CA GLU A 137 10.42 9.84 14.07
C GLU A 137 9.21 10.76 14.28
N TYR A 138 8.01 10.28 14.00
CA TYR A 138 6.80 11.11 14.07
C TYR A 138 6.51 11.63 15.49
N GLY A 139 6.61 10.76 16.50
CA GLY A 139 6.42 11.17 17.89
C GLY A 139 7.41 12.25 18.31
N GLY A 140 8.65 12.15 17.86
CA GLY A 140 9.69 13.16 18.06
C GLY A 140 9.35 14.49 17.42
N ALA A 141 9.04 14.50 16.14
CA ALA A 141 8.68 15.70 15.39
C ALA A 141 7.44 16.40 15.98
N ALA A 142 6.39 15.64 16.24
CA ALA A 142 5.14 16.16 16.79
C ALA A 142 5.32 16.78 18.18
N THR A 143 5.99 16.07 19.08
CA THR A 143 6.27 16.56 20.45
C THR A 143 7.17 17.79 20.39
N TYR A 144 8.25 17.74 19.60
CA TYR A 144 9.20 18.84 19.50
C TYR A 144 8.56 20.13 18.99
N VAL A 145 7.77 20.06 17.90
CA VAL A 145 7.07 21.24 17.36
C VAL A 145 6.00 21.75 18.31
N ALA A 146 5.22 20.84 18.94
CA ALA A 146 4.17 21.25 19.87
C ALA A 146 4.69 21.92 21.15
N GLU A 147 5.86 21.47 21.65
CA GLU A 147 6.50 22.04 22.85
C GLU A 147 7.17 23.41 22.58
N HIS A 148 7.47 23.75 21.30
CA HIS A 148 7.92 25.08 20.90
C HIS A 148 6.78 26.02 20.46
N ALA A 149 5.60 25.48 20.19
CA ALA A 149 4.47 26.25 19.72
C ALA A 149 3.81 27.08 20.83
N GLN A 150 3.35 28.27 20.48
CA GLN A 150 2.58 29.14 21.40
C GLN A 150 1.28 28.46 21.83
N ASN A 151 0.85 28.73 23.07
CA ASN A 151 -0.44 28.28 23.56
C ASN A 151 -1.58 28.76 22.65
N GLY A 152 -2.54 27.87 22.36
CA GLY A 152 -3.70 28.15 21.49
C GLY A 152 -3.38 28.15 19.99
N ARG A 153 -2.13 27.80 19.57
CA ARG A 153 -1.74 27.69 18.15
C ARG A 153 -1.03 26.37 17.81
N ARG A 154 -1.09 25.38 18.68
CA ARG A 154 -0.41 24.09 18.50
C ARG A 154 -0.94 23.33 17.31
N GLY A 155 -2.26 23.32 17.10
CA GLY A 155 -2.89 22.69 15.94
C GLY A 155 -2.35 23.27 14.63
N TYR A 156 -2.26 24.61 14.54
CA TYR A 156 -1.66 25.29 13.40
C TYR A 156 -0.17 24.93 13.22
N ALA A 157 0.63 24.95 14.29
CA ALA A 157 2.07 24.69 14.20
C ALA A 157 2.36 23.24 13.80
N THR A 158 1.71 22.28 14.44
CA THR A 158 1.95 20.85 14.18
C THR A 158 1.39 20.37 12.84
N SER A 159 0.35 21.01 12.31
CA SER A 159 -0.24 20.64 11.01
C SER A 159 0.69 20.86 9.83
N TRP A 160 1.71 21.71 9.94
CA TRP A 160 2.74 21.86 8.93
C TRP A 160 3.56 20.58 8.73
N ILE A 161 3.75 19.77 9.78
CA ILE A 161 4.41 18.46 9.68
C ILE A 161 3.63 17.57 8.71
N GLN A 162 2.31 17.66 8.69
CA GLN A 162 1.47 16.80 7.85
C GLN A 162 1.60 17.10 6.35
N THR A 163 2.01 18.31 5.98
CA THR A 163 2.25 18.68 4.57
C THR A 163 3.47 17.97 3.98
N THR A 164 4.35 17.43 4.83
CA THR A 164 5.59 16.75 4.42
C THR A 164 5.33 15.46 3.65
N ALA A 165 4.21 14.77 3.94
CA ALA A 165 3.80 13.58 3.21
C ALA A 165 3.60 13.88 1.71
N THR A 166 2.96 15.03 1.40
CA THR A 166 2.76 15.49 0.02
C THR A 166 4.10 15.80 -0.64
N ILE A 167 4.98 16.52 0.04
CA ILE A 167 6.29 16.90 -0.50
C ILE A 167 7.11 15.63 -0.80
N GLY A 168 7.18 14.69 0.14
CA GLY A 168 7.87 13.40 -0.04
C GLY A 168 7.32 12.58 -1.22
N PHE A 169 5.99 12.56 -1.38
CA PHE A 169 5.33 11.91 -2.51
C PHE A 169 5.79 12.51 -3.85
N PHE A 170 5.67 13.84 -4.00
CA PHE A 170 6.07 14.49 -5.25
C PHE A 170 7.57 14.38 -5.52
N MET A 171 8.41 14.46 -4.49
CA MET A 171 9.86 14.24 -4.67
C MET A 171 10.13 12.83 -5.22
N SER A 172 9.48 11.80 -4.68
CA SER A 172 9.65 10.44 -5.17
C SER A 172 9.18 10.27 -6.62
N LEU A 173 8.03 10.87 -6.96
CA LEU A 173 7.49 10.84 -8.33
C LEU A 173 8.39 11.56 -9.33
N ILE A 174 8.90 12.76 -8.98
CA ILE A 174 9.79 13.54 -9.85
C ILE A 174 11.09 12.76 -10.11
N VAL A 175 11.68 12.18 -9.07
CA VAL A 175 12.94 11.44 -9.22
C VAL A 175 12.73 10.14 -10.01
N ILE A 176 11.73 9.32 -9.65
CA ILE A 176 11.46 8.07 -10.36
C ILE A 176 10.93 8.33 -11.78
N GLY A 177 9.97 9.24 -11.91
CA GLY A 177 9.36 9.59 -13.19
C GLY A 177 10.37 10.21 -14.15
N GLY A 178 11.21 11.13 -13.67
CA GLY A 178 12.28 11.73 -14.45
C GLY A 178 13.28 10.69 -14.93
N LEU A 179 13.77 9.82 -14.05
CA LEU A 179 14.68 8.74 -14.44
C LEU A 179 14.05 7.82 -15.49
N ARG A 180 12.79 7.39 -15.29
CA ARG A 180 12.10 6.51 -16.25
C ARG A 180 11.81 7.15 -17.59
N TRP A 181 11.58 8.47 -17.60
CA TRP A 181 11.28 9.21 -18.83
C TRP A 181 12.51 9.41 -19.71
N TYR A 182 13.66 9.67 -19.08
CA TYR A 182 14.90 10.01 -19.79
C TYR A 182 15.86 8.83 -19.96
N SER A 183 15.56 7.64 -19.40
CA SER A 183 16.44 6.48 -19.49
C SER A 183 15.84 5.33 -20.30
N ASP A 184 16.72 4.46 -20.80
CA ASP A 184 16.31 3.20 -21.39
C ASP A 184 15.62 2.31 -20.35
N PRO A 185 14.46 1.69 -20.67
CA PRO A 185 13.74 0.83 -19.72
C PRO A 185 14.56 -0.37 -19.21
N ALA A 186 15.44 -0.94 -20.03
CA ALA A 186 16.31 -2.05 -19.62
C ALA A 186 17.37 -1.55 -18.63
N TRP A 187 18.02 -0.41 -18.94
CA TRP A 187 18.94 0.20 -17.99
C TRP A 187 18.28 0.53 -16.65
N PHE A 188 17.08 1.08 -16.68
CA PHE A 188 16.37 1.41 -15.44
C PHE A 188 16.09 0.16 -14.61
N LYS A 189 15.70 -0.95 -15.27
CA LYS A 189 15.31 -2.20 -14.62
C LYS A 189 16.50 -2.99 -14.09
N ASP A 190 17.48 -3.28 -14.93
CA ASP A 190 18.55 -4.24 -14.66
C ASP A 190 19.97 -3.71 -14.84
N GLY A 191 20.12 -2.48 -15.32
CA GLY A 191 21.40 -1.82 -15.52
C GLY A 191 22.06 -2.14 -16.87
N THR A 192 21.34 -2.75 -17.81
CA THR A 192 21.87 -3.04 -19.16
C THR A 192 22.40 -1.78 -19.82
N GLY A 193 23.66 -1.80 -20.24
CA GLY A 193 24.33 -0.64 -20.84
C GLY A 193 24.87 0.42 -19.87
N GLY A 194 24.83 0.16 -18.55
CA GLY A 194 25.34 1.06 -17.52
C GLY A 194 26.03 0.35 -16.36
N ILE A 195 26.62 1.13 -15.44
CA ILE A 195 27.34 0.59 -14.28
C ILE A 195 26.38 0.09 -13.19
N ILE A 196 25.24 0.76 -13.03
CA ILE A 196 24.22 0.45 -12.02
C ILE A 196 22.82 0.54 -12.63
N ALA A 197 21.89 -0.25 -12.12
CA ALA A 197 20.49 -0.16 -12.52
C ALA A 197 19.87 1.18 -12.07
N GLY A 198 19.10 1.82 -12.96
CA GLY A 198 18.56 3.16 -12.72
C GLY A 198 17.67 3.27 -11.49
N TRP A 199 16.92 2.23 -11.12
CA TRP A 199 16.09 2.20 -9.92
C TRP A 199 16.87 2.35 -8.60
N ARG A 200 18.21 2.10 -8.61
CA ARG A 200 19.06 2.28 -7.43
C ARG A 200 19.35 3.75 -7.13
N ILE A 201 19.36 4.60 -8.16
CA ILE A 201 19.75 6.01 -8.03
C ILE A 201 18.91 6.77 -7.00
N PRO A 202 17.56 6.65 -6.95
CA PRO A 202 16.76 7.31 -5.94
C PRO A 202 17.16 6.97 -4.50
N PHE A 203 17.55 5.70 -4.25
CA PHE A 203 18.03 5.26 -2.93
C PHE A 203 19.43 5.78 -2.62
N LEU A 204 20.35 5.73 -3.57
CA LEU A 204 21.70 6.27 -3.40
C LEU A 204 21.69 7.79 -3.20
N ALA A 205 20.82 8.50 -3.92
CA ALA A 205 20.64 9.94 -3.76
C ALA A 205 20.10 10.35 -2.37
N SER A 206 19.48 9.43 -1.64
CA SER A 206 18.97 9.68 -0.28
C SER A 206 20.08 10.09 0.71
N ILE A 207 21.35 9.76 0.44
CA ILE A 207 22.49 10.18 1.27
C ILE A 207 22.65 11.71 1.31
N ILE A 208 22.37 12.40 0.20
CA ILE A 208 22.42 13.87 0.11
C ILE A 208 21.34 14.48 0.99
N LEU A 209 20.14 13.90 0.90
CA LEU A 209 19.02 14.32 1.69
C LEU A 209 19.27 14.07 3.18
N LEU A 210 19.82 12.91 3.53
CA LEU A 210 20.22 12.59 4.90
C LEU A 210 21.23 13.62 5.43
N ALA A 211 22.30 13.89 4.70
CA ALA A 211 23.32 14.86 5.09
C ALA A 211 22.71 16.24 5.38
N PHE A 212 21.80 16.71 4.50
CA PHE A 212 21.10 17.97 4.71
C PHE A 212 20.19 17.95 5.94
N SER A 213 19.44 16.87 6.17
CA SER A 213 18.57 16.75 7.33
C SER A 213 19.34 16.70 8.65
N VAL A 214 20.43 15.96 8.69
CA VAL A 214 21.34 15.92 9.87
C VAL A 214 21.91 17.31 10.12
N TRP A 215 22.40 18.00 9.09
CA TRP A 215 22.98 19.33 9.22
C TRP A 215 21.99 20.35 9.82
N ILE A 216 20.72 20.37 9.34
CA ILE A 216 19.73 21.30 9.86
C ILE A 216 19.32 20.97 11.30
N ARG A 217 19.22 19.67 11.64
CA ARG A 217 18.85 19.21 12.99
C ARG A 217 19.95 19.44 14.04
N LEU A 218 21.21 19.41 13.65
CA LEU A 218 22.32 19.76 14.56
C LEU A 218 22.21 21.21 15.08
N LYS A 219 21.58 22.12 14.32
CA LYS A 219 21.34 23.51 14.71
C LYS A 219 20.14 23.71 15.65
N LEU A 220 19.30 22.68 15.85
CA LEU A 220 18.19 22.76 16.79
C LEU A 220 18.68 22.75 18.24
N ASN A 221 17.98 23.45 19.12
CA ASN A 221 18.15 23.37 20.55
C ASN A 221 17.22 22.30 21.15
N GLU A 222 17.46 21.85 22.37
CA GLU A 222 16.55 20.94 23.06
C GLU A 222 15.23 21.65 23.41
N SER A 223 14.13 20.87 23.55
CA SER A 223 12.81 21.40 23.88
C SER A 223 12.83 22.18 25.21
N PRO A 224 12.26 23.43 25.25
CA PRO A 224 12.17 24.21 26.46
C PRO A 224 11.35 23.52 27.56
N VAL A 225 10.30 22.79 27.19
CA VAL A 225 9.45 22.02 28.11
C VAL A 225 10.25 20.86 28.72
N PHE A 226 11.02 20.16 27.90
CA PHE A 226 11.87 19.07 28.37
C PHE A 226 12.99 19.56 29.28
N GLN A 227 13.66 20.67 28.93
CA GLN A 227 14.71 21.25 29.77
C GLN A 227 14.17 21.64 31.15
N LYS A 228 13.05 22.39 31.18
CA LYS A 228 12.38 22.78 32.41
C LYS A 228 11.99 21.57 33.27
N MET A 229 11.40 20.55 32.66
CA MET A 229 11.04 19.30 33.36
C MET A 229 12.28 18.62 33.98
N LYS A 230 13.41 18.59 33.26
CA LYS A 230 14.68 18.00 33.72
C LYS A 230 15.27 18.80 34.86
N ASP A 231 15.31 20.13 34.76
CA ASP A 231 15.83 21.03 35.79
C ASP A 231 15.02 20.94 37.08
N GLU A 232 13.70 20.75 36.99
CA GLU A 232 12.81 20.54 38.12
C GLU A 232 12.82 19.11 38.68
N GLY A 233 13.59 18.19 38.08
CA GLY A 233 13.67 16.79 38.51
C GLY A 233 12.40 15.98 38.32
N ARG A 234 11.47 16.42 37.46
CA ARG A 234 10.15 15.78 37.22
C ARG A 234 10.18 14.67 36.14
N GLY A 235 11.36 14.32 35.60
CA GLY A 235 11.51 13.28 34.60
C GLY A 235 11.14 11.88 35.11
N SER A 236 10.51 11.07 34.29
CA SER A 236 10.24 9.67 34.64
C SER A 236 11.50 8.81 34.49
N LYS A 237 11.78 7.94 35.48
CA LYS A 237 12.84 6.94 35.40
C LYS A 237 12.39 5.68 34.63
N THR A 238 11.09 5.45 34.52
CA THR A 238 10.49 4.27 33.92
C THR A 238 9.37 4.64 32.92
N PRO A 239 9.67 5.38 31.82
CA PRO A 239 8.64 5.94 30.94
C PRO A 239 7.64 4.90 30.40
N ILE A 240 8.10 3.71 29.99
CA ILE A 240 7.24 2.64 29.47
C ILE A 240 6.24 2.17 30.53
N ARG A 241 6.72 1.94 31.78
CA ARG A 241 5.85 1.52 32.88
C ARG A 241 4.84 2.61 33.23
N ASP A 242 5.29 3.86 33.32
CA ASP A 242 4.45 4.99 33.68
C ASP A 242 3.43 5.32 32.56
N SER A 243 3.76 5.03 31.30
CA SER A 243 2.85 5.23 30.15
C SER A 243 1.75 4.18 30.06
N PHE A 244 2.10 2.89 30.18
CA PHE A 244 1.20 1.79 29.77
C PHE A 244 0.73 0.89 30.92
N PHE A 245 1.32 0.99 32.09
CA PHE A 245 0.98 0.17 33.26
C PHE A 245 0.52 1.00 34.46
N LYS A 246 0.50 2.33 34.36
CA LYS A 246 0.08 3.22 35.45
C LYS A 246 -1.16 4.02 35.06
N TYR A 247 -2.17 3.97 35.92
CA TYR A 247 -3.37 4.79 35.75
C TYR A 247 -3.04 6.27 36.08
N PRO A 248 -3.58 7.25 35.31
CA PRO A 248 -4.55 7.13 34.22
C PRO A 248 -3.90 7.00 32.82
N ASN A 249 -2.58 7.03 32.67
CA ASN A 249 -1.89 7.07 31.38
C ASN A 249 -2.21 5.86 30.49
N ASN A 250 -2.29 4.66 31.09
CA ASN A 250 -2.66 3.44 30.35
C ASN A 250 -4.06 3.53 29.71
N LYS A 251 -5.03 4.10 30.43
CA LYS A 251 -6.37 4.36 29.91
C LYS A 251 -6.32 5.34 28.74
N TYR A 252 -5.57 6.44 28.88
CA TYR A 252 -5.43 7.42 27.83
C TYR A 252 -4.69 6.88 26.60
N ALA A 253 -3.69 6.03 26.78
CA ALA A 253 -3.00 5.37 25.66
C ALA A 253 -3.96 4.47 24.87
N LEU A 254 -4.77 3.66 25.54
CA LEU A 254 -5.79 2.83 24.89
C LEU A 254 -6.85 3.66 24.18
N LEU A 255 -7.34 4.74 24.82
CA LEU A 255 -8.32 5.64 24.22
C LEU A 255 -7.73 6.44 23.05
N ALA A 256 -6.46 6.84 23.12
CA ALA A 256 -5.76 7.46 21.99
C ALA A 256 -5.68 6.51 20.79
N LEU A 257 -5.43 5.22 21.03
CA LEU A 257 -5.41 4.19 19.99
C LEU A 257 -6.80 4.02 19.37
N LEU A 258 -7.79 3.63 20.17
CA LEU A 258 -9.09 3.20 19.66
C LEU A 258 -10.01 4.39 19.27
N GLY A 259 -9.94 5.50 20.01
CA GLY A 259 -10.79 6.66 19.83
C GLY A 259 -10.22 7.79 18.96
N ALA A 260 -8.97 7.64 18.44
CA ALA A 260 -8.35 8.65 17.59
C ALA A 260 -7.47 8.07 16.48
N THR A 261 -6.36 7.39 16.83
CA THR A 261 -5.31 7.07 15.86
C THR A 261 -5.64 5.90 14.95
N MET A 262 -6.45 4.94 15.39
CA MET A 262 -6.91 3.81 14.58
C MET A 262 -7.74 4.30 13.38
N GLY A 263 -8.77 5.11 13.62
CA GLY A 263 -9.59 5.69 12.55
C GLY A 263 -8.80 6.67 11.69
N GLN A 264 -7.95 7.51 12.29
CA GLN A 264 -7.08 8.40 11.53
C GLN A 264 -6.18 7.61 10.57
N GLY A 265 -5.56 6.52 11.02
CA GLY A 265 -4.72 5.67 10.19
C GLY A 265 -5.48 5.06 9.01
N VAL A 266 -6.62 4.41 9.25
CA VAL A 266 -7.37 3.76 8.17
C VAL A 266 -7.92 4.78 7.16
N VAL A 267 -8.39 5.96 7.60
CA VAL A 267 -8.87 7.01 6.68
C VAL A 267 -7.73 7.52 5.79
N TRP A 268 -6.55 7.75 6.37
CA TRP A 268 -5.38 8.24 5.63
C TRP A 268 -4.91 7.23 4.56
N TYR A 269 -4.73 5.96 4.94
CA TYR A 269 -4.29 4.92 4.01
C TYR A 269 -5.33 4.59 2.94
N THR A 270 -6.61 4.73 3.23
CA THR A 270 -7.68 4.50 2.25
C THR A 270 -7.66 5.53 1.14
N ALA A 271 -7.57 6.82 1.47
CA ALA A 271 -7.67 7.89 0.48
C ALA A 271 -6.44 8.00 -0.44
N GLN A 272 -5.27 7.58 0.02
CA GLN A 272 -4.03 7.69 -0.77
C GLN A 272 -3.64 6.33 -1.37
N PHE A 273 -3.36 5.34 -0.53
CA PHE A 273 -2.80 4.08 -0.99
C PHE A 273 -3.84 3.13 -1.54
N TYR A 274 -4.93 2.93 -0.81
CA TYR A 274 -5.95 2.00 -1.30
C TYR A 274 -6.65 2.55 -2.56
N ALA A 275 -6.89 3.86 -2.64
CA ALA A 275 -7.41 4.49 -3.86
C ALA A 275 -6.45 4.31 -5.05
N LEU A 276 -5.14 4.50 -4.85
CA LEU A 276 -4.13 4.26 -5.89
C LEU A 276 -4.13 2.79 -6.35
N PHE A 277 -4.10 1.85 -5.41
CA PHE A 277 -4.16 0.43 -5.73
C PHE A 277 -5.47 0.04 -6.40
N PHE A 278 -6.59 0.62 -5.99
CA PHE A 278 -7.89 0.35 -6.57
C PHE A 278 -7.98 0.83 -8.03
N ILE A 279 -7.45 2.02 -8.34
CA ILE A 279 -7.40 2.55 -9.71
C ILE A 279 -6.55 1.66 -10.62
N ASN A 280 -5.33 1.32 -10.20
CA ASN A 280 -4.38 0.62 -11.08
C ASN A 280 -4.61 -0.90 -11.10
N GLY A 281 -5.09 -1.50 -10.02
CA GLY A 281 -5.37 -2.93 -9.89
C GLY A 281 -6.77 -3.30 -10.35
N PRO A 282 -7.79 -3.23 -9.48
CA PRO A 282 -9.17 -3.58 -9.81
C PRO A 282 -9.74 -2.85 -11.01
N LEU A 283 -9.50 -1.55 -11.17
CA LEU A 283 -10.07 -0.78 -12.30
C LEU A 283 -9.26 -0.88 -13.59
N LYS A 284 -8.14 -1.62 -13.60
CA LYS A 284 -7.34 -1.85 -14.83
C LYS A 284 -6.91 -0.59 -15.57
N ALA A 285 -6.79 0.53 -14.87
CA ALA A 285 -6.24 1.74 -15.45
C ALA A 285 -4.72 1.63 -15.64
N ASP A 286 -4.19 2.39 -16.60
CA ASP A 286 -2.73 2.50 -16.77
C ASP A 286 -2.09 3.02 -15.49
N TRP A 287 -0.88 2.52 -15.18
CA TRP A 287 -0.18 2.81 -13.93
C TRP A 287 -0.06 4.30 -13.59
N TRP A 288 0.11 5.14 -14.60
CA TRP A 288 0.26 6.60 -14.43
C TRP A 288 -1.06 7.31 -14.08
N VAL A 289 -2.23 6.74 -14.47
CA VAL A 289 -3.55 7.33 -14.19
C VAL A 289 -3.77 7.49 -12.69
N GLY A 290 -3.53 6.43 -11.91
CA GLY A 290 -3.66 6.47 -10.46
C GLY A 290 -2.72 7.51 -9.84
N TYR A 291 -1.49 7.62 -10.32
CA TYR A 291 -0.54 8.63 -9.82
C TYR A 291 -0.97 10.06 -10.13
N VAL A 292 -1.49 10.32 -11.33
CA VAL A 292 -2.02 11.66 -11.68
C VAL A 292 -3.24 11.99 -10.85
N VAL A 293 -4.22 11.09 -10.77
CA VAL A 293 -5.47 11.34 -10.02
C VAL A 293 -5.19 11.56 -8.54
N VAL A 294 -4.47 10.65 -7.90
CA VAL A 294 -4.15 10.76 -6.46
C VAL A 294 -3.19 11.92 -6.22
N GLY A 295 -2.16 12.09 -7.05
CA GLY A 295 -1.18 13.17 -6.91
C GLY A 295 -1.82 14.54 -6.94
N VAL A 296 -2.64 14.84 -7.95
CA VAL A 296 -3.33 16.14 -8.06
C VAL A 296 -4.31 16.34 -6.90
N ALA A 297 -5.07 15.30 -6.51
CA ALA A 297 -5.98 15.39 -5.38
C ALA A 297 -5.24 15.69 -4.05
N VAL A 298 -4.11 15.02 -3.80
CA VAL A 298 -3.25 15.26 -2.63
C VAL A 298 -2.68 16.68 -2.65
N LEU A 299 -2.23 17.18 -3.82
CA LEU A 299 -1.71 18.54 -3.96
C LEU A 299 -2.77 19.58 -3.61
N LEU A 300 -3.97 19.43 -4.16
CA LEU A 300 -5.10 20.33 -3.89
C LEU A 300 -5.53 20.30 -2.41
N ALA A 301 -5.46 19.13 -1.77
CA ALA A 301 -5.84 18.96 -0.37
C ALA A 301 -4.75 19.41 0.63
N THR A 302 -3.49 19.55 0.20
CA THR A 302 -2.38 19.86 1.11
C THR A 302 -2.60 21.13 1.97
N PRO A 303 -3.11 22.26 1.45
CA PRO A 303 -3.41 23.42 2.26
C PRO A 303 -4.47 23.15 3.35
N LEU A 304 -5.34 22.16 3.16
CA LEU A 304 -6.40 21.82 4.12
C LEU A 304 -5.85 21.18 5.41
N PHE A 305 -4.67 20.55 5.39
CA PHE A 305 -4.01 20.12 6.63
C PHE A 305 -3.80 21.30 7.57
N VAL A 306 -3.27 22.40 7.03
CA VAL A 306 -3.01 23.62 7.80
C VAL A 306 -4.31 24.32 8.16
N PHE A 307 -5.30 24.32 7.26
CA PHE A 307 -6.63 24.88 7.53
C PHE A 307 -7.31 24.17 8.69
N PHE A 308 -7.42 22.83 8.67
CA PHE A 308 -8.05 22.07 9.75
C PHE A 308 -7.21 22.07 11.03
N GLY A 309 -5.89 22.10 10.94
CA GLY A 309 -5.02 22.33 12.09
C GLY A 309 -5.31 23.66 12.78
N LYS A 310 -5.39 24.76 12.01
CA LYS A 310 -5.76 26.09 12.54
C LYS A 310 -7.21 26.17 13.03
N LEU A 311 -8.14 25.52 12.33
CA LEU A 311 -9.54 25.45 12.74
C LEU A 311 -9.68 24.72 14.07
N SER A 312 -8.88 23.66 14.27
CA SER A 312 -8.87 22.87 15.50
C SER A 312 -8.43 23.68 16.73
N ASP A 313 -7.59 24.70 16.56
CA ASP A 313 -7.23 25.63 17.64
C ASP A 313 -8.44 26.44 18.15
N LYS A 314 -9.46 26.62 17.28
CA LYS A 314 -10.67 27.41 17.61
C LYS A 314 -11.79 26.53 18.14
N ILE A 315 -12.21 25.50 17.39
CA ILE A 315 -13.41 24.70 17.67
C ILE A 315 -13.15 23.40 18.42
N GLY A 316 -11.89 22.98 18.54
CA GLY A 316 -11.45 21.76 19.20
C GLY A 316 -10.82 20.75 18.24
N ARG A 317 -9.88 19.93 18.78
CA ARG A 317 -9.15 18.89 18.04
C ARG A 317 -10.04 17.70 17.73
N LEU A 318 -10.64 17.19 18.79
CA LEU A 318 -11.41 15.95 18.78
C LEU A 318 -12.62 16.03 17.84
N LYS A 319 -13.34 17.16 17.85
CA LYS A 319 -14.53 17.35 17.00
C LYS A 319 -14.22 17.17 15.52
N ILE A 320 -13.10 17.71 15.05
CA ILE A 320 -12.70 17.64 13.63
C ILE A 320 -12.26 16.21 13.29
N ILE A 321 -11.46 15.57 14.16
CA ILE A 321 -11.00 14.18 13.98
C ILE A 321 -12.19 13.23 13.85
N LEU A 322 -13.14 13.30 14.80
CA LEU A 322 -14.29 12.42 14.81
C LEU A 322 -15.25 12.67 13.64
N ALA A 323 -15.44 13.94 13.25
CA ALA A 323 -16.21 14.27 12.05
C ALA A 323 -15.58 13.68 10.79
N GLY A 324 -14.26 13.76 10.64
CA GLY A 324 -13.55 13.14 9.53
C GLY A 324 -13.69 11.61 9.50
N CYS A 325 -13.59 10.93 10.65
CA CYS A 325 -13.81 9.48 10.75
C CYS A 325 -15.26 9.09 10.42
N ALA A 326 -16.25 9.84 10.93
CA ALA A 326 -17.67 9.57 10.67
C ALA A 326 -18.02 9.74 9.19
N LEU A 327 -17.58 10.85 8.58
CA LEU A 327 -17.78 11.10 7.15
C LEU A 327 -17.12 10.01 6.28
N ALA A 328 -15.89 9.60 6.61
CA ALA A 328 -15.22 8.53 5.89
C ALA A 328 -15.98 7.20 6.02
N ALA A 329 -16.43 6.83 7.22
CA ALA A 329 -17.21 5.61 7.44
C ALA A 329 -18.49 5.59 6.61
N ILE A 330 -19.19 6.71 6.51
CA ILE A 330 -20.44 6.83 5.72
C ILE A 330 -20.13 6.80 4.22
N CYS A 331 -19.17 7.61 3.77
CA CYS A 331 -18.91 7.79 2.33
C CYS A 331 -18.15 6.62 1.68
N TYR A 332 -17.48 5.77 2.47
CA TYR A 332 -16.83 4.55 1.96
C TYR A 332 -17.71 3.31 2.03
N LEU A 333 -18.92 3.40 2.60
CA LEU A 333 -19.80 2.25 2.83
C LEU A 333 -20.12 1.51 1.52
N PRO A 334 -19.74 0.23 1.39
CA PRO A 334 -19.82 -0.47 0.09
C PRO A 334 -21.22 -0.93 -0.29
N THR A 335 -22.19 -0.87 0.62
CA THR A 335 -23.55 -1.41 0.40
C THR A 335 -24.48 -0.52 -0.41
N THR A 336 -24.17 0.77 -0.54
CA THR A 336 -25.08 1.75 -1.13
C THR A 336 -25.01 1.85 -2.65
N GLY A 337 -24.01 1.24 -3.30
CA GLY A 337 -23.72 1.46 -4.73
C GLY A 337 -23.34 2.91 -5.08
N MET A 338 -23.32 3.79 -4.09
CA MET A 338 -23.03 5.22 -4.22
C MET A 338 -21.82 5.65 -3.40
N SER A 339 -21.03 4.71 -2.85
CA SER A 339 -19.80 5.08 -2.15
C SER A 339 -18.84 5.81 -3.08
N LEU A 340 -17.90 6.58 -2.51
CA LEU A 340 -16.89 7.27 -3.29
C LEU A 340 -16.08 6.32 -4.18
N PHE A 341 -15.91 5.05 -3.78
CA PHE A 341 -15.23 4.05 -4.60
C PHE A 341 -16.08 3.54 -5.77
N HIS A 342 -17.40 3.43 -5.64
CA HIS A 342 -18.29 3.15 -6.77
C HIS A 342 -18.28 4.32 -7.77
N MET A 343 -18.34 5.55 -7.26
CA MET A 343 -18.24 6.75 -8.12
C MET A 343 -16.87 6.80 -8.82
N LEU A 344 -15.79 6.48 -8.12
CA LEU A 344 -14.44 6.42 -8.69
C LEU A 344 -14.33 5.35 -9.76
N ALA A 345 -14.92 4.17 -9.56
CA ALA A 345 -14.94 3.11 -10.56
C ALA A 345 -15.63 3.56 -11.84
N ARG A 346 -16.82 4.17 -11.73
CA ARG A 346 -17.56 4.71 -12.88
C ARG A 346 -16.83 5.86 -13.59
N ALA A 347 -16.05 6.66 -12.86
CA ALA A 347 -15.27 7.74 -13.45
C ALA A 347 -14.03 7.23 -14.20
N VAL A 348 -13.31 6.25 -13.63
CA VAL A 348 -12.05 5.73 -14.18
C VAL A 348 -12.28 4.70 -15.27
N ASN A 349 -13.17 3.72 -15.04
CA ASN A 349 -13.45 2.63 -15.98
C ASN A 349 -14.94 2.30 -16.01
N PRO A 350 -15.74 3.10 -16.71
CA PRO A 350 -17.19 2.93 -16.76
C PRO A 350 -17.63 1.59 -17.39
N GLU A 351 -16.85 1.05 -18.33
CA GLU A 351 -17.16 -0.24 -18.98
C GLU A 351 -17.03 -1.39 -17.96
N LEU A 352 -15.94 -1.41 -17.18
CA LEU A 352 -15.73 -2.42 -16.14
C LEU A 352 -16.68 -2.22 -14.95
N ALA A 353 -16.98 -0.99 -14.58
CA ALA A 353 -17.95 -0.70 -13.53
C ALA A 353 -19.34 -1.23 -13.90
N ALA A 354 -19.82 -0.96 -15.13
CA ALA A 354 -21.09 -1.47 -15.63
C ALA A 354 -21.10 -3.02 -15.71
N PHE A 355 -19.98 -3.63 -16.11
CA PHE A 355 -19.83 -5.08 -16.07
C PHE A 355 -19.99 -5.62 -14.64
N ASN A 356 -19.30 -5.01 -13.67
CA ASN A 356 -19.34 -5.42 -12.26
C ASN A 356 -20.69 -5.19 -11.58
N ASP A 357 -21.51 -4.26 -12.06
CA ASP A 357 -22.87 -4.06 -11.54
C ASP A 357 -23.77 -5.28 -11.82
N THR A 358 -23.50 -6.06 -12.88
CA THR A 358 -24.28 -7.24 -13.28
C THR A 358 -23.54 -8.58 -13.10
N SER A 359 -22.21 -8.56 -13.01
CA SER A 359 -21.39 -9.78 -13.01
C SER A 359 -21.65 -10.73 -11.84
N PRO A 360 -21.96 -10.30 -10.59
CA PRO A 360 -22.23 -11.24 -9.50
C PRO A 360 -23.43 -12.18 -9.76
N ALA A 361 -24.40 -11.75 -10.56
CA ALA A 361 -25.54 -12.59 -10.93
C ALA A 361 -25.23 -13.58 -12.06
N LYS A 362 -24.20 -13.31 -12.85
CA LYS A 362 -23.84 -14.09 -14.06
C LYS A 362 -22.58 -14.93 -13.88
N LEU A 363 -21.69 -14.50 -12.99
CA LEU A 363 -20.41 -15.14 -12.74
C LEU A 363 -20.45 -15.88 -11.40
N ILE A 364 -20.41 -17.19 -11.45
CA ILE A 364 -20.53 -18.04 -10.25
C ILE A 364 -19.32 -18.96 -10.18
N VAL A 365 -18.61 -18.91 -9.08
CA VAL A 365 -17.55 -19.87 -8.73
C VAL A 365 -18.11 -20.88 -7.75
N THR A 366 -18.17 -22.15 -8.15
CA THR A 366 -18.58 -23.24 -7.28
C THR A 366 -17.36 -24.08 -6.95
N ALA A 367 -17.06 -24.27 -5.65
CA ALA A 367 -15.90 -25.04 -5.21
C ALA A 367 -16.17 -25.69 -3.85
N ASP A 368 -15.42 -26.75 -3.56
CA ASP A 368 -15.36 -27.33 -2.21
C ASP A 368 -14.85 -26.27 -1.22
N PRO A 369 -15.62 -25.92 -0.16
CA PRO A 369 -15.21 -24.92 0.82
C PRO A 369 -13.84 -25.20 1.48
N ALA A 370 -13.46 -26.47 1.59
CA ALA A 370 -12.16 -26.87 2.13
C ALA A 370 -10.97 -26.44 1.25
N GLN A 371 -11.21 -26.03 0.00
CA GLN A 371 -10.19 -25.53 -0.93
C GLN A 371 -10.20 -24.00 -1.05
N CYS A 372 -11.07 -23.31 -0.31
CA CYS A 372 -11.22 -21.86 -0.33
C CYS A 372 -10.66 -21.28 0.98
N HIS A 373 -9.46 -20.69 0.93
CA HIS A 373 -8.79 -20.20 2.12
C HIS A 373 -8.79 -18.67 2.19
N PHE A 374 -9.00 -18.13 3.40
CA PHE A 374 -8.71 -16.73 3.66
C PHE A 374 -7.22 -16.59 3.98
N THR A 375 -6.44 -16.20 2.98
CA THR A 375 -4.99 -16.09 3.09
C THR A 375 -4.54 -14.64 3.06
N ILE A 376 -3.96 -14.15 4.16
CA ILE A 376 -3.40 -12.80 4.26
C ILE A 376 -1.93 -12.81 3.81
N PHE A 377 -1.16 -13.79 4.28
CA PHE A 377 0.25 -13.96 3.95
C PHE A 377 0.45 -15.35 3.32
N PRO A 378 0.54 -15.46 1.99
CA PRO A 378 0.88 -16.72 1.35
C PRO A 378 2.37 -17.02 1.57
N ILE A 379 2.67 -17.97 2.46
CA ILE A 379 4.03 -18.43 2.74
C ILE A 379 4.19 -19.83 2.17
N LYS A 380 5.11 -20.01 1.23
CA LYS A 380 5.41 -21.31 0.61
C LYS A 380 5.76 -22.35 1.69
N GLY A 381 5.02 -23.45 1.71
CA GLY A 381 5.17 -24.54 2.68
C GLY A 381 4.34 -24.39 3.96
N TRP A 382 3.74 -23.22 4.20
CA TRP A 382 2.86 -22.96 5.37
C TRP A 382 1.41 -22.70 4.96
N THR A 383 1.20 -22.20 3.74
CA THR A 383 -0.14 -21.99 3.18
C THR A 383 -0.35 -22.96 2.03
N THR A 384 -1.47 -23.67 2.05
CA THR A 384 -1.93 -24.47 0.93
C THR A 384 -2.79 -23.60 0.04
N GLU A 385 -2.46 -23.54 -1.25
CA GLU A 385 -3.29 -22.89 -2.26
C GLU A 385 -4.20 -23.94 -2.87
N GLY A 386 -5.49 -23.86 -2.60
CA GLY A 386 -6.52 -24.72 -3.20
C GLY A 386 -6.83 -24.31 -4.63
N ASP A 387 -7.50 -25.19 -5.36
CA ASP A 387 -7.96 -24.85 -6.72
C ASP A 387 -9.04 -23.76 -6.72
N CYS A 388 -9.83 -23.66 -5.65
CA CYS A 388 -10.73 -22.54 -5.41
C CYS A 388 -9.97 -21.20 -5.35
N ASP A 389 -8.85 -21.14 -4.61
CA ASP A 389 -8.06 -19.91 -4.46
C ASP A 389 -7.46 -19.48 -5.79
N LYS A 390 -6.96 -20.44 -6.59
CA LYS A 390 -6.43 -20.18 -7.95
C LYS A 390 -7.50 -19.63 -8.89
N GLY A 391 -8.68 -20.24 -8.87
CA GLY A 391 -9.82 -19.78 -9.69
C GLY A 391 -10.26 -18.38 -9.32
N LYS A 392 -10.48 -18.11 -8.03
CA LYS A 392 -10.84 -16.78 -7.52
C LYS A 392 -9.76 -15.73 -7.85
N ALA A 393 -8.49 -16.10 -7.80
CA ALA A 393 -7.39 -15.19 -8.14
C ALA A 393 -7.43 -14.72 -9.59
N ILE A 394 -7.89 -15.55 -10.54
CA ILE A 394 -8.07 -15.15 -11.95
C ILE A 394 -9.08 -14.01 -12.05
N LEU A 395 -10.19 -14.10 -11.32
CA LEU A 395 -11.25 -13.10 -11.36
C LEU A 395 -10.84 -11.81 -10.62
N THR A 396 -10.39 -11.95 -9.40
CA THR A 396 -10.02 -10.79 -8.54
C THR A 396 -8.84 -10.02 -9.09
N SER A 397 -7.82 -10.71 -9.66
CA SER A 397 -6.70 -10.04 -10.33
C SER A 397 -7.12 -9.25 -11.57
N ASN A 398 -8.28 -9.55 -12.14
CA ASN A 398 -8.87 -8.82 -13.26
C ASN A 398 -9.97 -7.83 -12.85
N GLY A 399 -10.09 -7.56 -11.55
CA GLY A 399 -11.03 -6.56 -11.02
C GLY A 399 -12.51 -6.95 -11.20
N ILE A 400 -12.81 -8.25 -11.17
CA ILE A 400 -14.14 -8.80 -11.45
C ILE A 400 -14.81 -9.20 -10.14
N SER A 401 -16.05 -8.75 -9.97
CA SER A 401 -16.95 -9.22 -8.92
C SER A 401 -17.71 -10.46 -9.36
N PHE A 402 -17.87 -11.45 -8.48
CA PHE A 402 -18.54 -12.72 -8.74
C PHE A 402 -19.20 -13.28 -7.47
N THR A 403 -20.10 -14.23 -7.63
CA THR A 403 -20.69 -14.98 -6.52
C THR A 403 -19.91 -16.27 -6.28
N SER A 404 -19.60 -16.56 -5.02
CA SER A 404 -19.01 -17.82 -4.60
C SER A 404 -20.08 -18.72 -3.97
N VAL A 405 -20.15 -19.97 -4.43
CA VAL A 405 -21.13 -20.97 -3.95
C VAL A 405 -20.38 -22.21 -3.47
N ASP A 406 -20.79 -22.74 -2.33
CA ASP A 406 -20.22 -23.96 -1.78
C ASP A 406 -20.64 -25.16 -2.63
N GLY A 407 -19.65 -25.90 -3.12
CA GLY A 407 -19.80 -27.16 -3.83
C GLY A 407 -19.74 -28.36 -2.88
N ALA A 408 -19.98 -29.55 -3.42
CA ALA A 408 -19.83 -30.79 -2.65
C ALA A 408 -18.35 -31.00 -2.25
N ALA A 409 -18.13 -31.66 -1.10
CA ALA A 409 -16.79 -32.01 -0.65
C ALA A 409 -16.05 -32.85 -1.71
N GLY A 410 -14.81 -32.49 -2.02
CA GLY A 410 -13.99 -33.12 -3.05
C GLY A 410 -14.36 -32.78 -4.49
N SER A 411 -15.36 -31.91 -4.74
CA SER A 411 -15.69 -31.46 -6.08
C SER A 411 -14.61 -30.57 -6.69
N LYS A 412 -14.41 -30.69 -8.01
CA LYS A 412 -13.54 -29.79 -8.73
C LYS A 412 -14.15 -28.38 -8.76
N VAL A 413 -13.30 -27.37 -8.68
CA VAL A 413 -13.75 -26.00 -8.89
C VAL A 413 -14.38 -25.84 -10.27
N SER A 414 -15.50 -25.15 -10.34
CA SER A 414 -16.15 -24.80 -11.62
C SER A 414 -16.48 -23.30 -11.64
N PHE A 415 -16.36 -22.73 -12.82
CA PHE A 415 -16.69 -21.35 -13.10
C PHE A 415 -17.81 -21.28 -14.13
N GLN A 416 -18.89 -20.63 -13.78
CA GLN A 416 -20.00 -20.34 -14.68
C GLN A 416 -19.96 -18.87 -15.08
N ALA A 417 -20.01 -18.61 -16.38
CA ALA A 417 -20.06 -17.27 -16.97
C ALA A 417 -21.25 -17.21 -17.95
N GLY A 418 -22.40 -16.72 -17.50
CA GLY A 418 -23.66 -16.84 -18.23
C GLY A 418 -24.03 -18.31 -18.42
N ASP A 419 -24.18 -18.74 -19.67
CA ASP A 419 -24.50 -20.14 -20.01
C ASP A 419 -23.29 -21.06 -20.10
N ALA A 420 -22.07 -20.49 -20.15
CA ALA A 420 -20.84 -21.26 -20.25
C ALA A 420 -20.40 -21.76 -18.85
N LYS A 421 -20.07 -23.06 -18.77
CA LYS A 421 -19.50 -23.66 -17.56
C LYS A 421 -18.14 -24.25 -17.86
N VAL A 422 -17.12 -23.87 -17.04
CA VAL A 422 -15.74 -24.33 -17.14
C VAL A 422 -15.38 -25.07 -15.87
N GLU A 423 -14.85 -26.29 -15.97
CA GLU A 423 -14.34 -27.06 -14.84
C GLU A 423 -12.81 -26.96 -14.74
N GLY A 424 -12.29 -26.96 -13.51
CA GLY A 424 -10.86 -26.82 -13.19
C GLY A 424 -10.38 -25.37 -13.25
N THR A 425 -9.05 -25.18 -13.18
CA THR A 425 -8.38 -23.88 -13.00
C THR A 425 -7.58 -23.41 -14.22
N SER A 426 -8.00 -23.81 -15.44
CA SER A 426 -7.33 -23.35 -16.67
C SER A 426 -7.51 -21.84 -16.85
N PRO A 427 -6.44 -21.03 -16.76
CA PRO A 427 -6.55 -19.57 -16.93
C PRO A 427 -7.13 -19.18 -18.29
N TYR A 428 -6.75 -19.88 -19.36
CA TYR A 428 -7.28 -19.63 -20.70
C TYR A 428 -8.79 -19.85 -20.77
N ALA A 429 -9.25 -21.00 -20.27
CA ALA A 429 -10.68 -21.34 -20.33
C ALA A 429 -11.55 -20.34 -19.54
N TRP A 430 -11.07 -19.90 -18.37
CA TRP A 430 -11.75 -18.88 -17.56
C TRP A 430 -11.77 -17.53 -18.24
N GLN A 431 -10.63 -17.09 -18.80
CA GLN A 431 -10.52 -15.82 -19.49
C GLN A 431 -11.34 -15.79 -20.78
N LYS A 432 -11.40 -16.93 -21.52
CA LYS A 432 -12.27 -17.07 -22.70
C LYS A 432 -13.75 -16.95 -22.29
N ALA A 433 -14.17 -17.69 -21.28
CA ALA A 433 -15.54 -17.61 -20.77
C ALA A 433 -15.91 -16.19 -20.31
N LEU A 434 -14.96 -15.47 -19.70
CA LEU A 434 -15.14 -14.06 -19.33
C LEU A 434 -15.28 -13.15 -20.56
N ALA A 435 -14.44 -13.34 -21.58
CA ALA A 435 -14.54 -12.57 -22.81
C ALA A 435 -15.88 -12.81 -23.51
N ASP A 436 -16.31 -14.07 -23.59
CA ASP A 436 -17.60 -14.46 -24.16
C ASP A 436 -18.79 -13.89 -23.35
N ALA A 437 -18.64 -13.73 -22.04
CA ALA A 437 -19.59 -13.08 -21.14
C ALA A 437 -19.54 -11.53 -21.21
N GLY A 438 -18.70 -10.94 -22.06
CA GLY A 438 -18.62 -9.51 -22.30
C GLY A 438 -17.64 -8.75 -21.39
N TYR A 439 -16.65 -9.42 -20.78
CA TYR A 439 -15.60 -8.72 -20.03
C TYR A 439 -14.79 -7.79 -20.95
N PRO A 440 -14.68 -6.49 -20.64
CA PRO A 440 -14.22 -5.49 -21.61
C PRO A 440 -12.71 -5.54 -21.91
N HIS A 441 -11.91 -6.18 -21.04
CA HIS A 441 -10.44 -6.13 -21.12
C HIS A 441 -9.81 -7.40 -21.68
N PHE A 442 -10.59 -8.36 -22.17
CA PHE A 442 -10.08 -9.49 -22.89
C PHE A 442 -10.51 -9.45 -24.36
N LYS A 443 -9.52 -9.55 -25.25
CA LYS A 443 -9.72 -9.79 -26.66
C LYS A 443 -9.23 -11.19 -26.98
N VAL A 444 -10.15 -12.06 -27.38
CA VAL A 444 -9.85 -13.41 -27.83
C VAL A 444 -9.60 -13.37 -29.33
N THR A 445 -8.45 -13.86 -29.74
CA THR A 445 -8.15 -14.14 -31.15
C THR A 445 -8.02 -15.64 -31.26
N GLU A 446 -8.84 -16.28 -32.06
CA GLU A 446 -8.78 -17.72 -32.33
C GLU A 446 -8.32 -17.92 -33.77
N ALA A 447 -7.40 -18.83 -33.97
CA ALA A 447 -6.89 -19.20 -35.26
C ALA A 447 -6.66 -20.72 -35.29
N ASP A 448 -7.18 -21.38 -36.30
CA ASP A 448 -6.90 -22.76 -36.61
C ASP A 448 -5.64 -22.83 -37.48
N VAL A 449 -4.64 -23.57 -37.02
CA VAL A 449 -3.42 -23.79 -37.78
C VAL A 449 -3.29 -25.27 -38.12
N THR A 450 -3.18 -25.56 -39.40
CA THR A 450 -2.89 -26.90 -39.85
C THR A 450 -1.44 -27.26 -39.57
N LEU A 451 -1.21 -28.36 -38.87
CA LEU A 451 0.11 -28.86 -38.50
C LEU A 451 0.61 -29.87 -39.51
N THR A 452 1.90 -29.89 -39.79
CA THR A 452 2.52 -31.06 -40.37
C THR A 452 2.51 -32.23 -39.37
N LYS A 453 2.61 -33.43 -39.86
CA LYS A 453 2.65 -34.62 -38.99
C LYS A 453 3.76 -34.53 -37.95
N GLU A 454 4.93 -34.07 -38.36
CA GLU A 454 6.09 -33.88 -37.46
C GLU A 454 5.83 -32.87 -36.35
N GLN A 455 5.16 -31.76 -36.70
CA GLN A 455 4.75 -30.72 -35.72
C GLN A 455 3.69 -31.24 -34.73
N SER A 456 2.72 -32.01 -35.23
CA SER A 456 1.70 -32.64 -34.42
C SER A 456 2.30 -33.63 -33.44
N ASP A 457 3.15 -34.55 -33.94
CA ASP A 457 3.80 -35.57 -33.12
C ASP A 457 4.72 -34.94 -32.05
N ALA A 458 5.48 -33.90 -32.41
CA ALA A 458 6.34 -33.15 -31.46
C ALA A 458 5.52 -32.46 -30.36
N LEU A 459 4.38 -31.87 -30.73
CA LEU A 459 3.51 -31.17 -29.77
C LEU A 459 2.85 -32.16 -28.81
N VAL A 460 2.29 -33.27 -29.32
CA VAL A 460 1.65 -34.32 -28.50
C VAL A 460 2.67 -34.94 -27.55
N LYS A 461 3.88 -35.22 -28.02
CA LYS A 461 4.97 -35.74 -27.18
C LYS A 461 5.33 -34.75 -26.07
N ALA A 462 5.56 -33.47 -26.39
CA ALA A 462 5.90 -32.45 -25.41
C ALA A 462 4.80 -32.22 -24.37
N GLN A 463 3.53 -32.35 -24.77
CA GLN A 463 2.38 -32.28 -23.84
C GLN A 463 2.32 -33.50 -22.92
N ALA A 464 2.60 -34.71 -23.43
CA ALA A 464 2.68 -35.93 -22.63
C ALA A 464 3.84 -35.87 -21.64
N ASP A 465 5.03 -35.45 -22.10
CA ASP A 465 6.21 -35.27 -21.23
C ASP A 465 5.96 -34.25 -20.12
N LYS A 466 5.30 -33.14 -20.44
CA LYS A 466 4.90 -32.13 -19.45
C LYS A 466 3.96 -32.69 -18.39
N LYS A 467 2.95 -33.46 -18.80
CA LYS A 467 2.02 -34.11 -17.88
C LYS A 467 2.74 -35.05 -16.93
N THR A 468 3.57 -35.94 -17.48
CA THR A 468 4.37 -36.91 -16.68
C THR A 468 5.32 -36.22 -15.71
N ALA A 469 6.05 -35.21 -16.17
CA ALA A 469 6.95 -34.41 -15.32
C ALA A 469 6.21 -33.66 -14.19
N THR A 470 5.02 -33.13 -14.49
CA THR A 470 4.19 -32.45 -13.49
C THR A 470 3.68 -33.42 -12.43
N GLU A 471 3.22 -34.59 -12.84
CA GLU A 471 2.78 -35.66 -11.92
C GLU A 471 3.93 -36.17 -11.04
N ALA A 472 5.15 -36.26 -11.61
CA ALA A 472 6.37 -36.62 -10.88
C ALA A 472 6.93 -35.46 -10.01
N LYS A 473 6.33 -34.27 -10.05
CA LYS A 473 6.82 -33.05 -9.38
C LYS A 473 8.26 -32.64 -9.79
N ASP A 474 8.69 -33.02 -10.99
CA ASP A 474 9.98 -32.65 -11.55
C ASP A 474 9.87 -31.27 -12.24
N ALA A 475 10.36 -30.25 -11.56
CA ALA A 475 10.31 -28.87 -12.04
C ALA A 475 11.20 -28.64 -13.28
N ALA A 476 12.34 -29.32 -13.37
CA ALA A 476 13.29 -29.17 -14.49
C ALA A 476 12.72 -29.80 -15.76
N ALA A 477 12.20 -31.02 -15.68
CA ALA A 477 11.54 -31.71 -16.77
C ALA A 477 10.25 -30.99 -17.22
N THR A 478 9.46 -30.47 -16.28
CA THR A 478 8.26 -29.67 -16.58
C THR A 478 8.61 -28.39 -17.35
N LYS A 479 9.70 -27.71 -16.98
CA LYS A 479 10.20 -26.53 -17.68
C LYS A 479 10.70 -26.86 -19.09
N ALA A 480 11.48 -27.94 -19.24
CA ALA A 480 11.99 -28.39 -20.54
C ALA A 480 10.84 -28.71 -21.50
N ALA A 481 9.83 -29.47 -21.05
CA ALA A 481 8.65 -29.80 -21.85
C ALA A 481 7.82 -28.57 -22.21
N SER A 482 7.66 -27.61 -21.28
CA SER A 482 7.01 -26.34 -21.57
C SER A 482 7.74 -25.52 -22.63
N THR A 483 9.08 -25.46 -22.57
CA THR A 483 9.89 -24.78 -23.58
C THR A 483 9.77 -25.45 -24.96
N ALA A 484 9.65 -26.78 -25.02
CA ALA A 484 9.44 -27.50 -26.27
C ALA A 484 8.05 -27.16 -26.89
N ILE A 485 7.00 -27.11 -26.08
CA ILE A 485 5.66 -26.63 -26.51
C ILE A 485 5.73 -25.20 -27.05
N GLU A 486 6.38 -24.30 -26.30
CA GLU A 486 6.56 -22.90 -26.71
C GLU A 486 7.30 -22.76 -28.04
N ALA A 487 8.33 -23.57 -28.25
CA ALA A 487 9.10 -23.57 -29.50
C ALA A 487 8.25 -23.94 -30.72
N VAL A 488 7.43 -24.99 -30.61
CA VAL A 488 6.51 -25.40 -31.69
C VAL A 488 5.48 -24.29 -31.97
N VAL A 489 4.85 -23.77 -30.94
CA VAL A 489 3.79 -22.74 -31.08
C VAL A 489 4.34 -21.42 -31.62
N ASN A 490 5.49 -20.97 -31.10
CA ASN A 490 6.11 -19.74 -31.59
C ASN A 490 6.64 -19.92 -33.03
N GLY A 491 7.09 -21.12 -33.40
CA GLY A 491 7.44 -21.45 -34.78
C GLY A 491 6.23 -21.32 -35.72
N LEU A 492 5.08 -21.86 -35.33
CA LEU A 492 3.83 -21.77 -36.11
C LEU A 492 3.33 -20.32 -36.22
N ARG A 493 3.36 -19.56 -35.13
CA ARG A 493 2.98 -18.15 -35.14
C ARG A 493 3.85 -17.30 -36.05
N LYS A 494 5.16 -17.52 -36.00
CA LYS A 494 6.11 -16.81 -36.85
C LYS A 494 5.99 -17.18 -38.32
N ALA A 495 5.58 -18.41 -38.61
CA ALA A 495 5.27 -18.84 -39.96
C ALA A 495 3.98 -18.20 -40.51
N ALA A 496 2.98 -17.99 -39.65
CA ALA A 496 1.73 -17.31 -40.01
C ALA A 496 1.88 -15.79 -40.10
N ASP A 497 2.67 -15.19 -39.18
CA ASP A 497 3.00 -13.76 -39.13
C ASP A 497 4.47 -13.57 -38.71
N PRO A 498 5.37 -13.20 -39.66
CA PRO A 498 6.79 -12.96 -39.36
C PRO A 498 7.02 -11.88 -38.29
N ALA A 499 6.09 -10.97 -38.09
CA ALA A 499 6.14 -9.92 -37.06
C ALA A 499 5.59 -10.37 -35.71
N ALA A 500 5.03 -11.58 -35.60
CA ALA A 500 4.47 -12.08 -34.35
C ALA A 500 5.52 -12.18 -33.26
N LYS A 501 5.24 -11.55 -32.11
CA LYS A 501 6.10 -11.65 -30.92
C LYS A 501 5.97 -13.03 -30.29
N PRO A 502 7.05 -13.62 -29.75
CA PRO A 502 6.97 -14.88 -29.03
C PRO A 502 5.99 -14.81 -27.86
N ILE A 503 5.23 -15.87 -27.65
CA ILE A 503 4.40 -16.04 -26.45
C ILE A 503 5.26 -16.79 -25.42
N GLY A 504 5.38 -16.25 -24.21
CA GLY A 504 5.91 -17.01 -23.07
C GLY A 504 4.81 -17.84 -22.41
N ALA A 505 5.22 -18.97 -21.82
CA ALA A 505 4.36 -19.85 -21.00
C ALA A 505 3.02 -20.24 -21.65
N VAL A 506 3.08 -21.03 -22.70
CA VAL A 506 1.88 -21.62 -23.35
C VAL A 506 1.31 -22.74 -22.47
N ASN A 507 0.56 -22.37 -21.43
CA ASN A 507 -0.01 -23.34 -20.48
C ASN A 507 -1.35 -23.95 -20.92
N SER A 508 -1.89 -23.58 -22.09
CA SER A 508 -3.29 -23.83 -22.44
C SER A 508 -3.55 -24.18 -23.90
N ILE A 509 -2.58 -24.78 -24.59
CA ILE A 509 -2.86 -25.28 -25.94
C ILE A 509 -3.54 -26.65 -25.83
N ALA A 510 -4.73 -26.76 -26.42
CA ALA A 510 -5.39 -28.05 -26.57
C ALA A 510 -4.55 -29.01 -27.44
N ALA A 511 -4.76 -30.32 -27.25
CA ALA A 511 -4.14 -31.30 -28.13
C ALA A 511 -4.63 -31.07 -29.58
N PRO A 512 -3.77 -31.31 -30.58
CA PRO A 512 -4.19 -31.21 -31.97
C PRO A 512 -5.37 -32.15 -32.26
N VAL A 513 -6.33 -31.67 -33.01
CA VAL A 513 -7.42 -32.53 -33.51
C VAL A 513 -6.95 -33.16 -34.82
N VAL A 514 -6.84 -34.47 -34.84
CA VAL A 514 -6.41 -35.24 -36.03
C VAL A 514 -7.65 -35.70 -36.76
N ALA A 515 -7.85 -35.23 -37.99
CA ALA A 515 -8.93 -35.66 -38.86
C ALA A 515 -8.66 -37.06 -39.47
N ALA A 516 -9.70 -37.70 -40.04
CA ALA A 516 -9.60 -39.04 -40.62
C ALA A 516 -8.62 -39.13 -41.81
N ASP A 517 -8.35 -38.02 -42.46
CA ASP A 517 -7.39 -37.89 -43.55
C ASP A 517 -5.91 -37.72 -43.07
N GLY A 518 -5.70 -37.71 -41.77
CA GLY A 518 -4.39 -37.54 -41.16
C GLY A 518 -3.95 -36.07 -41.00
N THR A 519 -4.75 -35.10 -41.40
CA THR A 519 -4.46 -33.70 -41.16
C THR A 519 -4.69 -33.38 -39.67
N ALA A 520 -3.70 -32.73 -39.05
CA ALA A 520 -3.81 -32.26 -37.64
C ALA A 520 -4.08 -30.76 -37.62
N THR A 521 -5.09 -30.37 -36.90
CA THR A 521 -5.45 -28.96 -36.72
C THR A 521 -5.23 -28.58 -35.26
N LEU A 522 -4.42 -27.55 -35.02
CA LEU A 522 -4.24 -26.95 -33.73
C LEU A 522 -5.10 -25.70 -33.61
N HIS A 523 -6.00 -25.72 -32.67
CA HIS A 523 -6.73 -24.52 -32.30
C HIS A 523 -5.89 -23.65 -31.38
N MET A 524 -5.42 -22.50 -31.86
CA MET A 524 -4.63 -21.54 -31.10
C MET A 524 -5.50 -20.38 -30.69
N GLY A 525 -5.77 -20.29 -29.38
CA GLY A 525 -6.42 -19.12 -28.81
C GLY A 525 -5.39 -18.22 -28.14
N GLU A 526 -5.39 -16.94 -28.50
CA GLU A 526 -4.63 -15.91 -27.80
C GLU A 526 -5.61 -14.96 -27.10
N ILE A 527 -5.39 -14.73 -25.80
CA ILE A 527 -6.13 -13.73 -25.07
C ILE A 527 -5.21 -12.55 -24.78
N LYS A 528 -5.50 -11.43 -25.41
CA LYS A 528 -4.82 -10.16 -25.14
C LYS A 528 -5.55 -9.41 -24.04
N THR A 529 -4.85 -9.13 -22.93
CA THR A 529 -5.37 -8.25 -21.89
C THR A 529 -5.13 -6.80 -22.29
N THR A 530 -6.16 -5.98 -22.18
CA THR A 530 -6.09 -4.53 -22.41
C THR A 530 -6.30 -3.79 -21.09
N THR A 531 -5.73 -2.61 -20.96
CA THR A 531 -6.04 -1.67 -19.88
C THR A 531 -7.28 -0.86 -20.23
N ALA A 532 -7.82 -0.12 -19.26
CA ALA A 532 -8.88 0.85 -19.51
C ALA A 532 -8.44 1.84 -20.62
N LYS A 533 -9.37 2.29 -21.42
CA LYS A 533 -9.10 3.36 -22.39
C LYS A 533 -8.55 4.58 -21.68
N ALA A 534 -7.71 5.37 -22.38
CA ALA A 534 -7.22 6.62 -21.86
C ALA A 534 -8.40 7.49 -21.39
N LEU A 535 -8.30 8.03 -20.17
CA LEU A 535 -9.35 8.86 -19.60
C LEU A 535 -9.49 10.17 -20.39
N SER A 536 -10.73 10.57 -20.63
CA SER A 536 -11.02 11.91 -21.10
C SER A 536 -10.70 12.96 -20.02
N PHE A 537 -10.52 14.22 -20.41
CA PHE A 537 -10.29 15.30 -19.45
C PHE A 537 -11.39 15.36 -18.37
N ALA A 538 -12.66 15.19 -18.76
CA ALA A 538 -13.78 15.18 -17.82
C ALA A 538 -13.68 14.04 -16.80
N GLN A 539 -13.27 12.85 -17.22
CA GLN A 539 -13.06 11.70 -16.32
C GLN A 539 -11.91 11.94 -15.37
N TYR A 540 -10.81 12.58 -15.82
CA TYR A 540 -9.73 13.00 -14.92
C TYR A 540 -10.22 13.96 -13.85
N VAL A 541 -10.92 15.03 -14.26
CA VAL A 541 -11.48 16.02 -13.31
C VAL A 541 -12.41 15.35 -12.31
N GLN A 542 -13.33 14.50 -12.78
CA GLN A 542 -14.25 13.79 -11.92
C GLN A 542 -13.54 12.87 -10.93
N SER A 543 -12.58 12.07 -11.40
CA SER A 543 -11.80 11.16 -10.56
C SER A 543 -10.97 11.92 -9.50
N ILE A 544 -10.33 13.04 -9.91
CA ILE A 544 -9.58 13.92 -9.01
C ILE A 544 -10.48 14.52 -7.94
N LEU A 545 -11.69 15.00 -8.30
CA LEU A 545 -12.63 15.55 -7.34
C LEU A 545 -13.12 14.52 -6.33
N ILE A 546 -13.37 13.29 -6.76
CA ILE A 546 -13.78 12.19 -5.86
C ILE A 546 -12.66 11.88 -4.86
N VAL A 547 -11.43 11.70 -5.34
CA VAL A 547 -10.28 11.45 -4.46
C VAL A 547 -9.97 12.68 -3.59
N PHE A 548 -10.17 13.90 -4.10
CA PHE A 548 -10.04 15.12 -3.30
C PHE A 548 -11.01 15.12 -2.11
N VAL A 549 -12.28 14.72 -2.30
CA VAL A 549 -13.22 14.57 -1.18
C VAL A 549 -12.71 13.56 -0.15
N MET A 550 -12.16 12.41 -0.58
CA MET A 550 -11.52 11.46 0.33
C MET A 550 -10.36 12.11 1.08
N MET A 551 -9.56 12.93 0.39
CA MET A 551 -8.44 13.66 0.98
C MET A 551 -8.90 14.75 1.97
N VAL A 552 -10.08 15.36 1.78
CA VAL A 552 -10.66 16.27 2.80
C VAL A 552 -10.84 15.53 4.13
N PHE A 553 -11.40 14.31 4.12
CA PHE A 553 -11.53 13.51 5.34
C PHE A 553 -10.17 13.20 5.97
N THR A 554 -9.18 12.87 5.14
CA THR A 554 -7.79 12.66 5.59
C THR A 554 -7.23 13.91 6.27
N THR A 555 -7.42 15.09 5.70
CA THR A 555 -6.92 16.34 6.30
C THR A 555 -7.64 16.70 7.59
N MET A 556 -8.92 16.34 7.73
CA MET A 556 -9.68 16.50 8.97
C MET A 556 -9.14 15.61 10.10
N VAL A 557 -8.86 14.33 9.82
CA VAL A 557 -8.37 13.41 10.85
C VAL A 557 -6.89 13.62 11.17
N TYR A 558 -6.08 14.02 10.18
CA TYR A 558 -4.63 14.08 10.32
C TYR A 558 -4.10 15.47 10.70
N GLY A 559 -4.77 16.55 10.28
CA GLY A 559 -4.35 17.92 10.60
C GLY A 559 -4.19 18.18 12.10
N PRO A 560 -5.21 17.89 12.93
CA PRO A 560 -5.17 18.15 14.36
C PRO A 560 -4.55 17.06 15.23
N ILE A 561 -4.27 15.83 14.69
CA ILE A 561 -3.94 14.65 15.51
C ILE A 561 -2.67 14.82 16.34
N ALA A 562 -1.64 15.49 15.81
CA ALA A 562 -0.37 15.68 16.50
C ALA A 562 -0.56 16.54 17.76
N ALA A 563 -1.25 17.67 17.64
CA ALA A 563 -1.59 18.53 18.79
C ALA A 563 -2.44 17.78 19.81
N PHE A 564 -3.47 17.06 19.35
CA PHE A 564 -4.35 16.27 20.20
C PHE A 564 -3.57 15.26 21.05
N LEU A 565 -2.71 14.46 20.43
CA LEU A 565 -1.93 13.44 21.14
C LEU A 565 -0.93 14.05 22.14
N VAL A 566 -0.24 15.13 21.76
CA VAL A 566 0.70 15.81 22.65
C VAL A 566 0.00 16.39 23.87
N GLU A 567 -1.20 16.93 23.71
CA GLU A 567 -2.02 17.52 24.77
C GLU A 567 -2.65 16.49 25.71
N MET A 568 -2.77 15.22 25.29
CA MET A 568 -3.33 14.14 26.11
C MET A 568 -2.40 13.64 27.22
N PHE A 569 -1.08 13.76 27.04
CA PHE A 569 -0.13 13.11 27.92
C PHE A 569 0.79 14.08 28.67
N PRO A 570 1.13 13.76 29.94
CA PRO A 570 2.02 14.59 30.73
C PRO A 570 3.44 14.62 30.14
N SER A 571 4.17 15.72 30.36
CA SER A 571 5.45 16.02 29.75
C SER A 571 6.54 14.96 29.99
N ASN A 572 6.52 14.29 31.15
CA ASN A 572 7.52 13.32 31.58
C ASN A 572 7.43 11.95 30.92
N VAL A 573 6.32 11.63 30.22
CA VAL A 573 6.10 10.37 29.50
C VAL A 573 5.46 10.59 28.13
N ARG A 574 5.35 11.84 27.69
CA ARG A 574 4.62 12.28 26.51
C ARG A 574 5.05 11.57 25.25
N TYR A 575 6.36 11.53 24.99
CA TYR A 575 6.89 10.92 23.77
C TYR A 575 6.58 9.43 23.73
N THR A 576 6.85 8.70 24.82
CA THR A 576 6.55 7.26 24.93
C THR A 576 5.05 7.00 24.78
N SER A 577 4.21 7.76 25.52
CA SER A 577 2.78 7.51 25.61
C SER A 577 2.03 7.79 24.31
N MET A 578 2.43 8.81 23.54
CA MET A 578 1.75 9.14 22.28
C MET A 578 2.25 8.31 21.09
N SER A 579 3.53 7.91 21.09
CA SER A 579 4.13 7.25 19.93
C SER A 579 3.56 5.86 19.71
N LEU A 580 3.37 5.05 20.76
CA LEU A 580 2.86 3.69 20.61
C LEU A 580 1.45 3.63 20.03
N PRO A 581 0.43 4.35 20.57
CA PRO A 581 -0.91 4.38 19.97
C PRO A 581 -0.91 4.88 18.53
N TYR A 582 -0.09 5.90 18.23
CA TYR A 582 0.03 6.42 16.89
C TYR A 582 0.56 5.36 15.92
N HIS A 583 1.64 4.65 16.26
CA HIS A 583 2.23 3.66 15.37
C HIS A 583 1.46 2.34 15.29
N ILE A 584 0.70 1.96 16.29
CA ILE A 584 -0.28 0.87 16.16
C ILE A 584 -1.42 1.30 15.23
N GLY A 585 -2.00 2.49 15.43
CA GLY A 585 -3.10 3.01 14.61
C GLY A 585 -2.69 3.19 13.14
N ASN A 586 -1.58 3.86 12.87
CA ASN A 586 -1.10 4.08 11.51
C ASN A 586 -0.35 2.88 10.90
N GLY A 587 0.43 2.14 11.69
CA GLY A 587 1.22 1.01 11.20
C GLY A 587 0.38 -0.24 11.00
N TRP A 588 -0.27 -0.73 12.07
CA TRP A 588 -1.02 -1.98 11.99
C TRP A 588 -2.38 -1.79 11.34
N PHE A 589 -3.20 -0.86 11.83
CA PHE A 589 -4.53 -0.65 11.26
C PHE A 589 -4.47 0.05 9.90
N GLY A 590 -3.69 1.12 9.76
CA GLY A 590 -3.57 1.86 8.51
C GLY A 590 -2.68 1.16 7.49
N GLY A 591 -1.40 0.87 7.84
CA GLY A 591 -0.40 0.34 6.92
C GLY A 591 -0.68 -1.06 6.39
N MET A 592 -1.36 -1.90 7.17
CA MET A 592 -1.77 -3.25 6.74
C MET A 592 -3.13 -3.26 6.01
N LEU A 593 -3.83 -2.13 5.94
CA LEU A 593 -5.14 -2.02 5.29
C LEU A 593 -5.14 -2.54 3.85
N PRO A 594 -4.21 -2.17 2.95
CA PRO A 594 -4.24 -2.67 1.58
C PRO A 594 -4.15 -4.20 1.51
N LEU A 595 -3.36 -4.81 2.40
CA LEU A 595 -3.20 -6.25 2.48
C LEU A 595 -4.49 -6.95 2.92
N PHE A 596 -5.06 -6.52 4.05
CA PHE A 596 -6.32 -7.09 4.57
C PHE A 596 -7.49 -6.84 3.61
N ALA A 597 -7.60 -5.64 3.05
CA ALA A 597 -8.65 -5.30 2.11
C ALA A 597 -8.57 -6.17 0.84
N THR A 598 -7.36 -6.36 0.28
CA THR A 598 -7.15 -7.21 -0.90
C THR A 598 -7.45 -8.68 -0.59
N ALA A 599 -7.01 -9.19 0.57
CA ALA A 599 -7.31 -10.56 0.99
C ALA A 599 -8.82 -10.79 1.16
N TYR A 600 -9.53 -9.80 1.71
CA TYR A 600 -10.99 -9.89 1.88
C TYR A 600 -11.74 -9.79 0.55
N VAL A 601 -11.27 -8.97 -0.40
CA VAL A 601 -11.76 -8.96 -1.79
C VAL A 601 -11.58 -10.32 -2.45
N ALA A 602 -10.39 -10.91 -2.35
CA ALA A 602 -10.10 -12.23 -2.92
C ALA A 602 -10.99 -13.34 -2.32
N TYR A 603 -11.24 -13.28 -1.01
CA TYR A 603 -12.08 -14.25 -0.33
C TYR A 603 -13.56 -14.12 -0.72
N THR A 604 -14.10 -12.90 -0.70
CA THR A 604 -15.53 -12.64 -0.94
C THR A 604 -15.93 -12.61 -2.40
N GLY A 605 -15.00 -12.32 -3.31
CA GLY A 605 -15.29 -12.11 -4.72
C GLY A 605 -15.97 -10.77 -5.06
N ASN A 606 -15.99 -9.81 -4.14
CA ASN A 606 -16.53 -8.47 -4.38
C ASN A 606 -15.42 -7.43 -4.28
N ILE A 607 -15.15 -6.70 -5.38
CA ILE A 607 -14.06 -5.71 -5.43
C ILE A 607 -14.21 -4.56 -4.41
N TYR A 608 -15.41 -4.31 -3.92
CA TYR A 608 -15.70 -3.29 -2.91
C TYR A 608 -15.67 -3.82 -1.48
N ALA A 609 -15.61 -5.16 -1.28
CA ALA A 609 -15.68 -5.74 0.05
C ALA A 609 -14.53 -5.27 0.98
N GLY A 610 -13.35 -5.02 0.42
CA GLY A 610 -12.21 -4.49 1.17
C GLY A 610 -12.48 -3.17 1.90
N LEU A 611 -13.48 -2.40 1.47
CA LEU A 611 -13.88 -1.14 2.11
C LEU A 611 -14.53 -1.33 3.48
N TRP A 612 -15.02 -2.53 3.79
CA TRP A 612 -15.51 -2.82 5.15
C TRP A 612 -14.43 -2.61 6.22
N TYR A 613 -13.18 -2.86 5.88
CA TYR A 613 -12.08 -2.66 6.81
C TYR A 613 -12.00 -1.19 7.29
N PRO A 614 -11.79 -0.18 6.43
CA PRO A 614 -11.74 1.21 6.88
C PRO A 614 -13.07 1.72 7.45
N VAL A 615 -14.21 1.27 6.95
CA VAL A 615 -15.53 1.66 7.46
C VAL A 615 -15.70 1.25 8.90
N VAL A 616 -15.43 -0.01 9.24
CA VAL A 616 -15.60 -0.54 10.60
C VAL A 616 -14.67 0.18 11.58
N PHE A 617 -13.38 0.31 11.26
CA PHE A 617 -12.44 0.93 12.19
C PHE A 617 -12.62 2.45 12.31
N ALA A 618 -13.01 3.15 11.26
CA ALA A 618 -13.35 4.57 11.33
C ALA A 618 -14.62 4.80 12.15
N ALA A 619 -15.64 3.95 12.00
CA ALA A 619 -16.86 4.01 12.78
C ALA A 619 -16.61 3.73 14.28
N ILE A 620 -15.85 2.67 14.59
CA ILE A 620 -15.45 2.37 15.98
C ILE A 620 -14.72 3.56 16.60
N THR A 621 -13.77 4.16 15.87
CA THR A 621 -13.04 5.33 16.36
C THR A 621 -13.96 6.53 16.59
N ALA A 622 -14.88 6.80 15.67
CA ALA A 622 -15.84 7.91 15.85
C ALA A 622 -16.70 7.71 17.09
N VAL A 623 -17.22 6.50 17.31
CA VAL A 623 -18.07 6.18 18.47
C VAL A 623 -17.29 6.22 19.78
N LEU A 624 -16.16 5.50 19.86
CA LEU A 624 -15.36 5.44 21.10
C LEU A 624 -14.74 6.79 21.44
N GLY A 625 -14.29 7.54 20.44
CA GLY A 625 -13.78 8.89 20.64
C GLY A 625 -14.85 9.84 21.16
N PHE A 626 -16.06 9.77 20.62
CA PHE A 626 -17.19 10.61 21.09
C PHE A 626 -17.60 10.28 22.53
N LEU A 627 -17.65 9.01 22.89
CA LEU A 627 -18.12 8.57 24.20
C LEU A 627 -17.09 8.75 25.33
N PHE A 628 -15.80 8.55 25.04
CA PHE A 628 -14.80 8.39 26.09
C PHE A 628 -13.66 9.41 26.06
N LEU A 629 -13.41 10.09 24.94
CA LEU A 629 -12.37 11.10 24.85
C LEU A 629 -12.89 12.49 25.22
N LYS A 630 -11.99 13.29 25.77
CA LYS A 630 -12.25 14.71 26.10
C LYS A 630 -11.45 15.61 25.17
N GLU A 631 -12.00 16.79 24.92
CA GLU A 631 -11.32 17.84 24.15
C GLU A 631 -10.06 18.33 24.87
N THR A 632 -8.98 18.58 24.12
CA THR A 632 -7.68 18.92 24.67
C THR A 632 -7.18 20.34 24.36
N LYS A 633 -7.89 21.09 23.52
CA LYS A 633 -7.42 22.38 22.98
C LYS A 633 -6.96 23.42 24.02
N ASP A 634 -7.49 23.37 25.23
CA ASP A 634 -7.22 24.32 26.30
C ASP A 634 -6.20 23.78 27.33
N VAL A 635 -5.60 22.62 27.09
CA VAL A 635 -4.61 22.01 28.00
C VAL A 635 -3.28 22.77 27.92
N ASP A 636 -2.77 23.17 29.10
CA ASP A 636 -1.44 23.76 29.23
C ASP A 636 -0.38 22.65 29.38
N ILE A 637 0.30 22.32 28.28
CA ILE A 637 1.30 21.24 28.24
C ILE A 637 2.57 21.50 29.06
N ALA A 638 2.79 22.73 29.52
CA ALA A 638 3.91 23.07 30.37
C ALA A 638 3.64 22.77 31.85
N LYS A 639 2.37 22.61 32.22
CA LYS A 639 1.93 22.31 33.59
C LYS A 639 1.60 20.83 33.80
N THR A 640 1.43 20.09 32.72
CA THR A 640 1.21 18.63 32.71
C THR A 640 2.56 17.90 32.48
#